data_08bdc986c452365b1e0db0bd69544276
#
_entry.id   08bdc986c452365b1e0db0bd69544276
#
_cell.length_a   1.000
_cell.length_b   1.000
_cell.length_c   1.000
_cell.angle_alpha   90.00
_cell.angle_beta   90.00
_cell.angle_gamma   90.00
#
_symmetry.space_group_name_H-M   'P 1'
#
loop_
_entity.id
_entity.type
_entity.pdbx_description
1 polymer ?
#
loop_
_entity_poly.entity_id
_entity_poly.type
_entity_poly.pdbx_seq_one_letter_code
_entity_poly.pdbx_strand_id
1 'polypeptide(L)'
;MAVVVLLVASAMLVLVLQSRHDSSTEAKHRSIAVAETFAHSPGVHAALQTPDPSKVLQPLTEKARRATGVDFIVVMDTKGIRYTHPKPDRIGKRFVGTIEPSLAGRVYTESVYGPLGHEVQAVVPVRDPKGKVEALVSAGLKVKNVTNVVERQLPIIFGAGAAALALATGGTALVARRLRRQTHRLGPAEMTRMYEHHDAVLHAVREGVLIVGNDGQLMLANDEARRLLELPPDAEGRPISELTGLDPGMIKLLTSGRPATDEVHPAGERLLAVNQRPTDRHGGPEGTVATLRDSTELRALYGKAEIARERLKLLYDAGLRIGTTLDVVRTSEELAKVAVPRFADFVTVDLSDPVLRGEEPASTGTDMRRTAVHGIRDDHPLYELDRLIDFQPSTPQARGFGSGRSELVPDLADAPGWLAQDPDRTQLVVEYGIHSLLVVPLQARGVILGMANFWRSEKPEPFEEDDLSLAEELVARAAVSIDNARRYTREHTRAVALQRSLLPRALPEQSALDVAHRYLPALSGVSGDWFDVIPLPGSRVALVVGDVVGHGLHAAATMGRLRTAVHNFSTLDLPPDEILNHLDLLVGRIDQEEGAVASAGVVGATCLYAIYDPVSRRCAMARAGHPVPAMVHVDGSVSFPDLPAGPPLGLGGMPFETAELELPEGTQLVLYTDGLIEERTRDIDVGIELLRKALASHPDRPPEESCQAVLDELLPSRPRDDVALLIARTRAIPPDHVARWDVPSDPAAVADMRAAVTEKLDEWGLSEVAFAMELVISELITNAIRYGSAPVTVQLLRDRALTCEVADGSSTSPHLRYAATMDEGGRGLFLVAQMTERWGTRYTPGGKVIWAELALPKSDESVEGAG
;
A
#
# COMPACT_ATOMS: atom_id res chain seq x y z
N MET A 1 -40.99 6.92 -32.98
CA MET A 1 -39.73 7.06 -33.76
C MET A 1 -39.01 8.37 -33.50
N ALA A 2 -39.62 9.53 -33.81
CA ALA A 2 -38.94 10.83 -33.60
C ALA A 2 -38.37 11.03 -32.17
N VAL A 3 -39.12 10.64 -31.15
CA VAL A 3 -38.71 10.75 -29.74
C VAL A 3 -37.48 9.86 -29.42
N VAL A 4 -37.45 8.63 -29.96
CA VAL A 4 -36.32 7.71 -29.75
C VAL A 4 -35.06 8.20 -30.44
N VAL A 5 -35.21 8.74 -31.66
CA VAL A 5 -34.07 9.35 -32.39
C VAL A 5 -33.53 10.56 -31.63
N LEU A 6 -34.42 11.38 -31.06
CA LEU A 6 -34.09 12.59 -30.32
C LEU A 6 -33.37 12.24 -29.00
N LEU A 7 -33.82 11.21 -28.28
CA LEU A 7 -33.21 10.72 -27.06
C LEU A 7 -31.80 10.13 -27.31
N VAL A 8 -31.65 9.33 -28.35
CA VAL A 8 -30.33 8.75 -28.71
C VAL A 8 -29.35 9.87 -29.13
N ALA A 9 -29.83 10.82 -29.93
CA ALA A 9 -29.01 11.95 -30.35
C ALA A 9 -28.62 12.85 -29.17
N SER A 10 -29.53 13.10 -28.23
CA SER A 10 -29.24 13.86 -27.00
C SER A 10 -28.25 13.16 -26.10
N ALA A 11 -28.39 11.86 -25.87
CA ALA A 11 -27.44 11.05 -25.09
C ALA A 11 -26.05 11.04 -25.72
N MET A 12 -25.97 10.90 -27.04
CA MET A 12 -24.68 10.98 -27.76
C MET A 12 -24.01 12.36 -27.59
N LEU A 13 -24.82 13.42 -27.74
CA LEU A 13 -24.29 14.78 -27.59
C LEU A 13 -23.75 15.04 -26.19
N VAL A 14 -24.48 14.59 -25.17
CA VAL A 14 -24.03 14.74 -23.76
C VAL A 14 -22.71 13.99 -23.52
N LEU A 15 -22.58 12.74 -24.00
CA LEU A 15 -21.36 11.94 -23.85
C LEU A 15 -20.15 12.58 -24.55
N VAL A 16 -20.33 13.15 -25.72
CA VAL A 16 -19.26 13.85 -26.46
C VAL A 16 -18.85 15.14 -25.74
N LEU A 17 -19.82 15.89 -25.23
CA LEU A 17 -19.55 17.13 -24.48
C LEU A 17 -18.83 16.83 -23.17
N GLN A 18 -19.23 15.78 -22.45
CA GLN A 18 -18.60 15.37 -21.20
C GLN A 18 -17.16 14.91 -21.42
N SER A 19 -16.90 14.06 -22.42
CA SER A 19 -15.56 13.60 -22.76
C SER A 19 -14.60 14.76 -23.14
N ARG A 20 -15.13 15.80 -23.80
CA ARG A 20 -14.33 17.00 -24.11
C ARG A 20 -14.05 17.85 -22.88
N HIS A 21 -15.00 17.93 -21.96
CA HIS A 21 -14.84 18.71 -20.73
C HIS A 21 -13.78 18.08 -19.82
N ASP A 22 -13.84 16.77 -19.60
CA ASP A 22 -12.91 16.02 -18.74
C ASP A 22 -11.47 16.13 -19.25
N SER A 23 -11.25 15.92 -20.57
CA SER A 23 -9.92 16.03 -21.17
C SER A 23 -9.32 17.44 -21.08
N SER A 24 -10.14 18.48 -21.17
CA SER A 24 -9.69 19.85 -21.03
C SER A 24 -9.33 20.20 -19.58
N THR A 25 -10.08 19.66 -18.62
CA THR A 25 -9.83 19.87 -17.19
C THR A 25 -8.52 19.20 -16.74
N GLU A 26 -8.28 17.98 -17.17
CA GLU A 26 -7.04 17.25 -16.90
C GLU A 26 -5.82 17.97 -17.47
N ALA A 27 -5.90 18.48 -18.71
CA ALA A 27 -4.82 19.25 -19.30
C ALA A 27 -4.49 20.51 -18.50
N LYS A 28 -5.50 21.21 -17.96
CA LYS A 28 -5.32 22.39 -17.10
C LYS A 28 -4.62 22.02 -15.80
N HIS A 29 -5.08 21.01 -15.10
CA HIS A 29 -4.47 20.55 -13.85
C HIS A 29 -3.01 20.16 -14.02
N ARG A 30 -2.70 19.41 -15.06
CA ARG A 30 -1.33 19.01 -15.36
C ARG A 30 -0.44 20.21 -15.69
N SER A 31 -0.94 21.18 -16.44
CA SER A 31 -0.20 22.41 -16.77
C SER A 31 0.08 23.26 -15.54
N ILE A 32 -0.88 23.35 -14.58
CA ILE A 32 -0.69 24.05 -13.31
C ILE A 32 0.40 23.36 -12.50
N ALA A 33 0.27 22.06 -12.25
CA ALA A 33 1.18 21.31 -11.40
C ALA A 33 2.63 21.45 -11.88
N VAL A 34 2.87 21.33 -13.20
CA VAL A 34 4.22 21.45 -13.77
C VAL A 34 4.74 22.89 -13.66
N ALA A 35 3.89 23.88 -13.93
CA ALA A 35 4.30 25.30 -13.86
C ALA A 35 4.61 25.73 -12.42
N GLU A 36 3.83 25.29 -11.44
CA GLU A 36 4.04 25.56 -10.01
C GLU A 36 5.32 24.89 -9.50
N THR A 37 5.49 23.60 -9.74
CA THR A 37 6.68 22.87 -9.34
C THR A 37 7.95 23.54 -9.89
N PHE A 38 7.93 23.93 -11.16
CA PHE A 38 9.07 24.59 -11.75
C PHE A 38 9.27 26.03 -11.24
N ALA A 39 8.21 26.77 -10.99
CA ALA A 39 8.26 28.13 -10.46
C ALA A 39 8.85 28.22 -9.04
N HIS A 40 8.61 27.20 -8.23
CA HIS A 40 9.11 27.12 -6.85
C HIS A 40 10.47 26.42 -6.73
N SER A 41 11.03 25.93 -7.84
CA SER A 41 12.36 25.31 -7.85
C SER A 41 13.44 26.34 -7.48
N PRO A 42 14.27 26.08 -6.45
CA PRO A 42 15.32 27.01 -5.99
C PRO A 42 16.28 27.45 -7.09
N GLY A 43 16.56 26.58 -8.05
CA GLY A 43 17.42 26.89 -9.19
C GLY A 43 16.88 27.98 -10.13
N VAL A 44 15.56 28.21 -10.17
CA VAL A 44 14.94 29.21 -11.04
C VAL A 44 15.25 30.63 -10.52
N HIS A 45 15.10 30.86 -9.22
CA HIS A 45 15.42 32.15 -8.61
C HIS A 45 16.90 32.51 -8.77
N ALA A 46 17.79 31.55 -8.46
CA ALA A 46 19.23 31.74 -8.62
C ALA A 46 19.63 32.04 -10.08
N ALA A 47 19.02 31.35 -11.03
CA ALA A 47 19.28 31.59 -12.45
C ALA A 47 18.80 32.96 -12.93
N LEU A 48 17.71 33.49 -12.39
CA LEU A 48 17.19 34.82 -12.72
C LEU A 48 18.13 35.95 -12.27
N GLN A 49 18.97 35.72 -11.28
CA GLN A 49 19.96 36.68 -10.80
C GLN A 49 21.26 36.71 -11.64
N THR A 50 21.41 35.79 -12.60
CA THR A 50 22.60 35.75 -13.47
C THR A 50 22.54 36.81 -14.56
N PRO A 51 23.69 37.27 -15.11
CA PRO A 51 23.71 38.24 -16.20
C PRO A 51 23.02 37.76 -17.50
N ASP A 52 22.88 36.46 -17.69
CA ASP A 52 22.19 35.84 -18.83
C ASP A 52 21.35 34.66 -18.36
N PRO A 53 20.14 34.93 -17.81
CA PRO A 53 19.24 33.87 -17.30
C PRO A 53 18.90 32.80 -18.32
N SER A 54 18.89 33.16 -19.62
CA SER A 54 18.52 32.22 -20.68
C SER A 54 19.49 31.07 -20.81
N LYS A 55 20.80 31.29 -20.61
CA LYS A 55 21.80 30.21 -20.70
C LYS A 55 21.65 29.15 -19.61
N VAL A 56 21.21 29.57 -18.43
CA VAL A 56 21.04 28.66 -17.29
C VAL A 56 19.66 28.01 -17.35
N LEU A 57 18.61 28.78 -17.59
CA LEU A 57 17.22 28.30 -17.54
C LEU A 57 16.84 27.43 -18.74
N GLN A 58 17.38 27.66 -19.94
CA GLN A 58 16.97 26.93 -21.13
C GLN A 58 17.27 25.42 -21.05
N PRO A 59 18.46 24.95 -20.63
CA PRO A 59 18.67 23.52 -20.40
C PRO A 59 17.79 22.90 -19.34
N LEU A 60 17.55 23.64 -18.25
CA LEU A 60 16.71 23.20 -17.13
C LEU A 60 15.25 23.02 -17.56
N THR A 61 14.70 24.03 -18.28
CA THR A 61 13.32 23.92 -18.78
C THR A 61 13.16 22.80 -19.79
N GLU A 62 14.16 22.52 -20.63
CA GLU A 62 14.08 21.42 -21.60
C GLU A 62 14.20 20.04 -20.93
N LYS A 63 15.00 19.91 -19.88
CA LYS A 63 15.06 18.70 -19.06
C LYS A 63 13.70 18.45 -18.36
N ALA A 64 13.17 19.46 -17.69
CA ALA A 64 11.87 19.39 -17.02
C ALA A 64 10.73 19.10 -18.01
N ARG A 65 10.70 19.74 -19.19
CA ARG A 65 9.69 19.52 -20.23
C ARG A 65 9.64 18.05 -20.67
N ARG A 66 10.81 17.45 -20.92
CA ARG A 66 10.90 16.04 -21.33
C ARG A 66 10.45 15.10 -20.23
N ALA A 67 10.82 15.36 -18.97
CA ALA A 67 10.47 14.54 -17.83
C ALA A 67 8.95 14.58 -17.53
N THR A 68 8.33 15.77 -17.61
CA THR A 68 6.91 15.95 -17.27
C THR A 68 5.95 15.69 -18.44
N GLY A 69 6.47 15.56 -19.65
CA GLY A 69 5.69 15.30 -20.87
C GLY A 69 4.75 16.45 -21.27
N VAL A 70 5.01 17.68 -20.81
CA VAL A 70 4.34 18.88 -21.34
C VAL A 70 4.98 19.32 -22.63
N ASP A 71 4.23 20.04 -23.47
CA ASP A 71 4.73 20.46 -24.77
C ASP A 71 5.70 21.64 -24.67
N PHE A 72 5.59 22.44 -23.61
CA PHE A 72 6.53 23.53 -23.35
C PHE A 72 6.56 23.94 -21.87
N ILE A 73 7.70 24.46 -21.44
CA ILE A 73 7.90 25.24 -20.22
C ILE A 73 8.63 26.50 -20.63
N VAL A 74 8.07 27.67 -20.30
CA VAL A 74 8.59 28.98 -20.65
C VAL A 74 8.79 29.79 -19.39
N VAL A 75 9.99 30.29 -19.16
CA VAL A 75 10.27 31.31 -18.13
C VAL A 75 10.39 32.66 -18.82
N MET A 76 9.81 33.70 -18.22
CA MET A 76 9.78 35.03 -18.79
C MET A 76 9.87 36.11 -17.68
N ASP A 77 10.31 37.29 -18.04
CA ASP A 77 10.32 38.44 -17.13
C ASP A 77 8.91 38.98 -16.85
N THR A 78 8.81 39.97 -15.97
CA THR A 78 7.54 40.61 -15.64
C THR A 78 6.94 41.44 -16.79
N LYS A 79 7.69 41.68 -17.87
CA LYS A 79 7.19 42.29 -19.12
C LYS A 79 6.73 41.28 -20.14
N GLY A 80 6.89 39.97 -19.81
CA GLY A 80 6.53 38.85 -20.67
C GLY A 80 7.61 38.53 -21.74
N ILE A 81 8.84 38.96 -21.57
CA ILE A 81 9.95 38.60 -22.47
C ILE A 81 10.51 37.24 -22.06
N ARG A 82 10.52 36.29 -22.98
CA ARG A 82 10.91 34.89 -22.69
C ARG A 82 12.40 34.72 -22.47
N TYR A 83 12.78 34.10 -21.40
CA TYR A 83 14.13 33.59 -21.17
C TYR A 83 14.31 32.19 -21.77
N THR A 84 13.22 31.41 -21.81
CA THR A 84 13.27 30.02 -22.32
C THR A 84 12.12 29.73 -23.30
N HIS A 85 12.34 28.80 -24.24
CA HIS A 85 11.28 28.32 -25.11
C HIS A 85 11.73 27.04 -25.85
N PRO A 86 10.89 26.02 -26.12
CA PRO A 86 11.25 24.84 -26.90
C PRO A 86 11.78 25.15 -28.33
N LYS A 87 11.34 26.27 -28.89
CA LYS A 87 11.92 26.80 -30.14
C LYS A 87 12.85 27.97 -29.82
N PRO A 88 14.18 27.81 -29.97
CA PRO A 88 15.18 28.82 -29.58
C PRO A 88 15.00 30.21 -30.23
N ASP A 89 14.42 30.26 -31.42
CA ASP A 89 14.11 31.50 -32.16
C ASP A 89 13.06 32.37 -31.47
N ARG A 90 12.43 31.86 -30.43
CA ARG A 90 11.40 32.54 -29.65
C ARG A 90 11.92 33.13 -28.32
N ILE A 91 13.14 32.81 -27.94
CA ILE A 91 13.78 33.41 -26.76
C ILE A 91 13.99 34.90 -27.02
N GLY A 92 13.81 35.77 -26.06
CA GLY A 92 13.88 37.21 -26.21
C GLY A 92 12.62 37.86 -26.82
N LYS A 93 11.66 37.10 -27.32
CA LYS A 93 10.38 37.60 -27.82
C LYS A 93 9.29 37.59 -26.77
N ARG A 94 8.28 38.42 -26.94
CA ARG A 94 7.16 38.55 -25.99
C ARG A 94 6.31 37.27 -25.98
N PHE A 95 5.92 36.86 -24.80
CA PHE A 95 5.01 35.73 -24.55
C PHE A 95 3.63 35.96 -25.20
N VAL A 96 2.99 34.87 -25.60
CA VAL A 96 1.65 34.88 -26.19
C VAL A 96 0.70 34.27 -25.17
N GLY A 97 -0.12 35.11 -24.57
CA GLY A 97 -1.05 34.73 -23.50
C GLY A 97 -1.19 35.86 -22.47
N THR A 98 -2.12 35.69 -21.56
CA THR A 98 -2.46 36.64 -20.51
C THR A 98 -1.51 36.48 -19.33
N ILE A 99 -0.78 37.54 -18.96
CA ILE A 99 0.17 37.48 -17.83
C ILE A 99 -0.28 38.32 -16.62
N GLU A 100 -1.25 39.21 -16.79
CA GLU A 100 -1.71 40.16 -15.78
C GLU A 100 -2.17 39.50 -14.49
N PRO A 101 -2.97 38.37 -14.50
CA PRO A 101 -3.35 37.71 -13.26
C PRO A 101 -2.14 37.12 -12.50
N SER A 102 -1.13 36.67 -13.23
CA SER A 102 0.07 36.09 -12.61
C SER A 102 1.05 37.14 -12.12
N LEU A 103 1.06 38.32 -12.74
CA LEU A 103 1.76 39.49 -12.19
C LEU A 103 1.11 39.98 -10.88
N ALA A 104 -0.23 39.80 -10.75
CA ALA A 104 -0.95 40.05 -9.51
C ALA A 104 -0.80 38.90 -8.48
N GLY A 105 0.06 37.91 -8.76
CA GLY A 105 0.39 36.82 -7.87
C GLY A 105 -0.58 35.64 -7.86
N ARG A 106 -1.46 35.51 -8.86
CA ARG A 106 -2.43 34.41 -8.97
C ARG A 106 -2.03 33.45 -10.08
N VAL A 107 -2.25 32.17 -9.87
CA VAL A 107 -2.15 31.16 -10.95
C VAL A 107 -3.27 31.39 -11.96
N TYR A 108 -2.94 31.39 -13.23
CA TYR A 108 -3.91 31.60 -14.29
C TYR A 108 -3.79 30.56 -15.40
N THR A 109 -4.92 30.06 -15.87
CA THR A 109 -4.97 29.10 -16.96
C THR A 109 -5.81 29.60 -18.11
N GLU A 110 -5.34 29.42 -19.31
CA GLU A 110 -6.06 29.80 -20.51
C GLU A 110 -5.81 28.81 -21.66
N SER A 111 -6.66 28.94 -22.66
CA SER A 111 -6.48 28.23 -23.92
C SER A 111 -6.24 29.26 -25.01
N VAL A 112 -5.06 29.25 -25.60
CA VAL A 112 -4.57 30.30 -26.49
C VAL A 112 -3.94 29.72 -27.76
N TYR A 113 -3.89 30.50 -28.82
CA TYR A 113 -3.12 30.20 -30.03
C TYR A 113 -1.71 30.72 -29.88
N GLY A 114 -0.80 29.85 -29.43
CA GLY A 114 0.59 30.17 -29.20
C GLY A 114 1.54 29.74 -30.29
N PRO A 115 2.87 29.90 -30.07
CA PRO A 115 3.90 29.58 -31.06
C PRO A 115 3.98 28.10 -31.49
N LEU A 116 3.35 27.19 -30.71
CA LEU A 116 3.31 25.75 -30.95
C LEU A 116 1.95 25.29 -31.48
N GLY A 117 0.97 26.20 -31.62
CA GLY A 117 -0.39 25.96 -32.07
C GLY A 117 -1.44 26.33 -31.03
N HIS A 118 -2.59 25.65 -31.06
CA HIS A 118 -3.62 25.82 -30.03
C HIS A 118 -3.19 25.08 -28.76
N GLU A 119 -3.03 25.79 -27.66
CA GLU A 119 -2.38 25.35 -26.43
C GLU A 119 -3.28 25.62 -25.23
N VAL A 120 -3.31 24.66 -24.29
CA VAL A 120 -3.82 24.88 -22.94
C VAL A 120 -2.62 25.13 -22.06
N GLN A 121 -2.54 26.29 -21.45
CA GLN A 121 -1.40 26.71 -20.65
C GLN A 121 -1.79 27.22 -19.26
N ALA A 122 -0.87 27.07 -18.31
CA ALA A 122 -0.92 27.69 -17.00
C ALA A 122 0.22 28.67 -16.87
N VAL A 123 -0.03 29.85 -16.31
CA VAL A 123 0.99 30.84 -15.98
C VAL A 123 1.04 31.03 -14.47
N VAL A 124 2.21 30.91 -13.90
CA VAL A 124 2.49 30.92 -12.46
C VAL A 124 3.55 31.94 -12.13
N PRO A 125 3.39 32.75 -11.06
CA PRO A 125 4.41 33.71 -10.64
C PRO A 125 5.60 33.06 -9.96
N VAL A 126 6.81 33.49 -10.28
CA VAL A 126 8.04 33.24 -9.51
C VAL A 126 8.21 34.39 -8.54
N ARG A 127 8.36 34.09 -7.27
CA ARG A 127 8.48 35.11 -6.21
C ARG A 127 9.88 35.15 -5.66
N ASP A 128 10.37 36.30 -5.39
CA ASP A 128 11.60 36.50 -4.62
C ASP A 128 11.39 36.13 -3.13
N PRO A 129 12.45 35.99 -2.34
CA PRO A 129 12.34 35.72 -0.89
C PRO A 129 11.53 36.74 -0.09
N LYS A 130 11.24 37.93 -0.67
CA LYS A 130 10.40 38.97 -0.10
C LYS A 130 8.93 38.91 -0.57
N GLY A 131 8.58 37.88 -1.36
CA GLY A 131 7.24 37.61 -1.86
C GLY A 131 6.84 38.41 -3.12
N LYS A 132 7.71 39.23 -3.68
CA LYS A 132 7.44 40.03 -4.88
C LYS A 132 7.64 39.18 -6.12
N VAL A 133 6.74 39.28 -7.10
CA VAL A 133 6.87 38.58 -8.39
C VAL A 133 8.04 39.18 -9.19
N GLU A 134 9.04 38.37 -9.48
CA GLU A 134 10.21 38.74 -10.27
C GLU A 134 10.23 38.14 -11.68
N ALA A 135 9.55 37.02 -11.89
CA ALA A 135 9.41 36.34 -13.18
C ALA A 135 8.11 35.56 -13.23
N LEU A 136 7.81 34.99 -14.39
CA LEU A 136 6.66 34.13 -14.59
C LEU A 136 7.10 32.83 -15.27
N VAL A 137 6.46 31.72 -14.88
CA VAL A 137 6.63 30.42 -15.55
C VAL A 137 5.31 30.03 -16.21
N SER A 138 5.36 29.66 -17.49
CA SER A 138 4.23 29.06 -18.19
C SER A 138 4.56 27.65 -18.62
N ALA A 139 3.67 26.70 -18.34
CA ALA A 139 3.72 25.34 -18.88
C ALA A 139 2.42 24.98 -19.58
N GLY A 140 2.50 24.19 -20.63
CA GLY A 140 1.27 23.83 -21.35
C GLY A 140 1.37 22.67 -22.30
N LEU A 141 0.19 22.25 -22.76
CA LEU A 141 -0.06 21.11 -23.65
C LEU A 141 -0.78 21.56 -24.92
N LYS A 142 -0.44 21.02 -26.06
CA LYS A 142 -1.16 21.26 -27.34
C LYS A 142 -2.51 20.60 -27.33
N VAL A 143 -3.54 21.33 -27.80
CA VAL A 143 -4.91 20.81 -27.92
C VAL A 143 -4.98 19.60 -28.84
N LYS A 144 -4.11 19.51 -29.86
CA LYS A 144 -4.03 18.35 -30.74
C LYS A 144 -3.67 17.04 -30.01
N ASN A 145 -2.89 17.13 -28.94
CA ASN A 145 -2.53 15.99 -28.10
C ASN A 145 -3.66 15.60 -27.14
N VAL A 146 -4.52 16.56 -26.79
CA VAL A 146 -5.71 16.37 -25.93
C VAL A 146 -6.87 15.76 -26.75
N THR A 147 -7.05 16.14 -28.02
CA THR A 147 -8.14 15.66 -28.89
C THR A 147 -7.92 14.24 -29.42
N ASN A 148 -6.71 13.76 -29.53
CA ASN A 148 -6.42 12.40 -30.02
C ASN A 148 -7.03 11.28 -29.15
N VAL A 149 -7.32 11.53 -27.89
CA VAL A 149 -8.01 10.59 -26.97
C VAL A 149 -9.50 10.54 -27.30
N VAL A 150 -10.10 11.67 -27.58
CA VAL A 150 -11.53 11.79 -27.93
C VAL A 150 -11.82 11.16 -29.30
N GLU A 151 -10.95 11.36 -30.30
CA GLU A 151 -11.13 10.81 -31.64
C GLU A 151 -11.07 9.27 -31.67
N ARG A 152 -10.36 8.63 -30.78
CA ARG A 152 -10.33 7.17 -30.63
C ARG A 152 -11.62 6.57 -30.08
N GLN A 153 -12.39 7.34 -29.31
CA GLN A 153 -13.65 6.86 -28.70
C GLN A 153 -14.88 7.15 -29.57
N LEU A 154 -14.80 8.12 -30.47
CA LEU A 154 -15.89 8.49 -31.36
C LEU A 154 -16.47 7.33 -32.18
N PRO A 155 -15.67 6.43 -32.82
CA PRO A 155 -16.23 5.31 -33.58
C PRO A 155 -17.07 4.34 -32.73
N ILE A 156 -16.69 4.16 -31.46
CA ILE A 156 -17.39 3.26 -30.51
C ILE A 156 -18.74 3.87 -30.13
N ILE A 157 -18.78 5.16 -29.86
CA ILE A 157 -20.01 5.88 -29.49
C ILE A 157 -20.99 5.89 -30.64
N PHE A 158 -20.54 6.16 -31.87
CA PHE A 158 -21.39 6.13 -33.05
C PHE A 158 -21.85 4.73 -33.42
N GLY A 159 -21.00 3.70 -33.27
CA GLY A 159 -21.35 2.30 -33.49
C GLY A 159 -22.43 1.81 -32.53
N ALA A 160 -22.37 2.13 -31.27
CA ALA A 160 -23.36 1.80 -30.26
C ALA A 160 -24.70 2.52 -30.52
N GLY A 161 -24.68 3.80 -30.92
CA GLY A 161 -25.87 4.56 -31.28
C GLY A 161 -26.59 4.02 -32.51
N ALA A 162 -25.85 3.62 -33.55
CA ALA A 162 -26.41 3.03 -34.76
C ALA A 162 -27.05 1.66 -34.48
N ALA A 163 -26.43 0.83 -33.64
CA ALA A 163 -27.00 -0.46 -33.22
C ALA A 163 -28.33 -0.30 -32.44
N ALA A 164 -28.38 0.66 -31.53
CA ALA A 164 -29.60 0.97 -30.76
C ALA A 164 -30.74 1.45 -31.67
N LEU A 165 -30.42 2.26 -32.65
CA LEU A 165 -31.42 2.76 -33.62
C LEU A 165 -31.94 1.66 -34.53
N ALA A 166 -31.09 0.72 -34.97
CA ALA A 166 -31.49 -0.43 -35.80
C ALA A 166 -32.40 -1.41 -35.03
N LEU A 167 -32.14 -1.65 -33.75
CA LEU A 167 -32.99 -2.46 -32.88
C LEU A 167 -34.37 -1.82 -32.63
N ALA A 168 -34.41 -0.51 -32.40
CA ALA A 168 -35.66 0.23 -32.19
C ALA A 168 -36.54 0.29 -33.46
N THR A 169 -35.94 0.43 -34.67
CA THR A 169 -36.65 0.43 -35.93
C THR A 169 -37.16 -0.95 -36.29
N GLY A 170 -36.36 -2.01 -36.06
CA GLY A 170 -36.79 -3.41 -36.27
C GLY A 170 -37.96 -3.79 -35.36
N GLY A 171 -37.92 -3.41 -34.09
CA GLY A 171 -38.99 -3.65 -33.12
C GLY A 171 -40.32 -2.99 -33.49
N THR A 172 -40.27 -1.70 -33.87
CA THR A 172 -41.50 -0.97 -34.29
C THR A 172 -42.14 -1.49 -35.58
N ALA A 173 -41.31 -1.95 -36.54
CA ALA A 173 -41.81 -2.54 -37.77
C ALA A 173 -42.52 -3.90 -37.51
N LEU A 174 -42.03 -4.71 -36.58
CA LEU A 174 -42.62 -5.99 -36.16
C LEU A 174 -43.99 -5.78 -35.46
N VAL A 175 -44.09 -4.81 -34.56
CA VAL A 175 -45.32 -4.49 -33.82
C VAL A 175 -46.40 -3.94 -34.79
N ALA A 176 -46.02 -3.03 -35.71
CA ALA A 176 -46.96 -2.51 -36.73
C ALA A 176 -47.47 -3.59 -37.68
N ARG A 177 -46.66 -4.58 -38.02
CA ARG A 177 -47.05 -5.71 -38.85
C ARG A 177 -48.00 -6.68 -38.13
N ARG A 178 -47.88 -6.79 -36.80
CA ARG A 178 -48.76 -7.63 -35.96
C ARG A 178 -50.14 -7.02 -35.74
N LEU A 179 -50.23 -5.67 -35.60
CA LEU A 179 -51.51 -4.99 -35.38
C LEU A 179 -52.40 -4.95 -36.65
N ARG A 180 -51.85 -4.90 -37.88
CA ARG A 180 -52.60 -4.92 -39.11
C ARG A 180 -53.28 -6.26 -39.44
N ARG A 181 -52.93 -7.35 -38.71
CA ARG A 181 -53.52 -8.68 -38.86
C ARG A 181 -54.75 -8.93 -37.97
N GLN A 182 -55.15 -8.00 -37.11
CA GLN A 182 -56.20 -8.24 -36.08
C GLN A 182 -57.54 -7.60 -36.32
N THR A 183 -57.76 -6.91 -37.43
CA THR A 183 -59.14 -6.36 -37.75
C THR A 183 -59.68 -6.95 -38.97
N HIS A 184 -60.53 -7.96 -38.83
CA HIS A 184 -61.36 -8.54 -39.93
C HIS A 184 -62.69 -7.87 -39.99
N ARG A 185 -63.10 -7.49 -41.23
CA ARG A 185 -64.48 -7.12 -41.60
C ARG A 185 -65.28 -8.39 -41.85
N LEU A 186 -66.37 -8.61 -41.10
CA LEU A 186 -67.27 -9.78 -41.20
C LEU A 186 -68.52 -9.44 -41.90
N GLY A 187 -68.98 -10.33 -42.83
CA GLY A 187 -70.23 -10.31 -43.57
C GLY A 187 -71.14 -11.56 -43.26
N PRO A 188 -72.47 -11.56 -43.62
CA PRO A 188 -73.43 -12.54 -43.07
C PRO A 188 -73.26 -14.01 -43.45
N ALA A 189 -72.37 -14.40 -44.36
CA ALA A 189 -72.02 -15.79 -44.65
C ALA A 189 -71.12 -16.48 -43.56
N GLU A 190 -70.71 -15.72 -42.57
CA GLU A 190 -69.78 -16.16 -41.55
C GLU A 190 -70.45 -16.73 -40.27
N MET A 191 -71.73 -16.55 -40.07
CA MET A 191 -72.44 -17.14 -38.92
C MET A 191 -72.51 -18.65 -38.95
N THR A 192 -72.65 -19.27 -40.08
CA THR A 192 -72.66 -20.75 -40.17
C THR A 192 -71.29 -21.32 -40.00
N ARG A 193 -70.24 -20.62 -40.47
CA ARG A 193 -68.85 -20.98 -40.19
C ARG A 193 -68.47 -20.75 -38.72
N MET A 194 -69.13 -19.87 -38.05
CA MET A 194 -68.84 -19.56 -36.66
C MET A 194 -69.19 -20.71 -35.70
N TYR A 195 -70.31 -21.47 -36.02
CA TYR A 195 -70.67 -22.68 -35.26
C TYR A 195 -69.71 -23.81 -35.49
N GLU A 196 -69.33 -24.08 -36.74
CA GLU A 196 -68.28 -25.06 -37.05
C GLU A 196 -66.89 -24.63 -36.57
N HIS A 197 -66.68 -23.28 -36.53
CA HIS A 197 -65.41 -22.71 -36.07
C HIS A 197 -65.29 -22.72 -34.51
N HIS A 198 -66.39 -22.55 -33.81
CA HIS A 198 -66.38 -22.68 -32.31
C HIS A 198 -66.10 -24.10 -31.85
N ASP A 199 -66.68 -25.08 -32.53
CA ASP A 199 -66.45 -26.50 -32.25
C ASP A 199 -64.95 -26.89 -32.59
N ALA A 200 -64.49 -26.46 -33.76
CA ALA A 200 -63.11 -26.68 -34.19
C ALA A 200 -62.13 -25.89 -33.32
N VAL A 201 -62.50 -24.71 -32.83
CA VAL A 201 -61.61 -23.90 -31.88
C VAL A 201 -61.54 -24.57 -30.51
N LEU A 202 -62.64 -25.09 -29.98
CA LEU A 202 -62.64 -25.79 -28.70
C LEU A 202 -61.83 -27.09 -28.76
N HIS A 203 -61.78 -27.78 -29.87
CA HIS A 203 -60.94 -28.97 -30.07
C HIS A 203 -59.52 -28.64 -30.53
N ALA A 204 -59.22 -27.42 -31.05
CA ALA A 204 -57.88 -26.99 -31.47
C ALA A 204 -57.11 -26.25 -30.38
N VAL A 205 -57.73 -25.87 -29.29
CA VAL A 205 -57.07 -25.18 -28.15
C VAL A 205 -56.24 -26.20 -27.36
N ARG A 206 -54.95 -25.91 -27.17
CA ARG A 206 -54.01 -26.72 -26.39
C ARG A 206 -54.21 -26.59 -24.86
N GLU A 207 -55.30 -25.95 -24.42
CA GLU A 207 -55.71 -25.89 -23.04
C GLU A 207 -56.98 -26.73 -22.85
N GLY A 208 -57.05 -27.48 -21.79
CA GLY A 208 -58.27 -28.20 -21.41
C GLY A 208 -59.37 -27.18 -21.07
N VAL A 209 -60.54 -27.33 -21.59
CA VAL A 209 -61.70 -26.48 -21.31
C VAL A 209 -62.78 -27.34 -20.70
N LEU A 210 -63.25 -26.94 -19.51
CA LEU A 210 -64.38 -27.54 -18.79
C LEU A 210 -65.49 -26.52 -18.64
N ILE A 211 -66.73 -26.96 -18.84
CA ILE A 211 -67.88 -26.17 -18.42
C ILE A 211 -68.63 -27.02 -17.37
N VAL A 212 -68.82 -26.42 -16.22
CA VAL A 212 -69.52 -27.06 -15.06
C VAL A 212 -70.81 -26.29 -14.78
N GLY A 213 -71.91 -26.98 -14.74
CA GLY A 213 -73.18 -26.41 -14.36
C GLY A 213 -73.25 -26.03 -12.88
N ASN A 214 -74.22 -25.17 -12.49
CA ASN A 214 -74.44 -24.76 -11.10
C ASN A 214 -74.83 -25.94 -10.19
N ASP A 215 -75.29 -27.05 -10.77
CA ASP A 215 -75.62 -28.33 -10.16
C ASP A 215 -74.35 -29.22 -9.93
N GLY A 216 -73.16 -28.74 -10.32
CA GLY A 216 -71.91 -29.46 -10.21
C GLY A 216 -71.70 -30.55 -11.28
N GLN A 217 -72.54 -30.63 -12.29
CA GLN A 217 -72.37 -31.58 -13.41
C GLN A 217 -71.43 -31.05 -14.45
N LEU A 218 -70.60 -31.90 -15.05
CA LEU A 218 -69.72 -31.60 -16.16
C LEU A 218 -70.57 -31.45 -17.43
N MET A 219 -70.75 -30.24 -17.95
CA MET A 219 -71.55 -29.99 -19.16
C MET A 219 -70.74 -30.14 -20.43
N LEU A 220 -69.44 -29.84 -20.41
CA LEU A 220 -68.56 -29.94 -21.58
C LEU A 220 -67.14 -30.17 -21.12
N ALA A 221 -66.45 -31.06 -21.80
CA ALA A 221 -64.97 -31.18 -21.73
C ALA A 221 -64.41 -31.31 -23.13
N ASN A 222 -63.50 -30.44 -23.53
CA ASN A 222 -62.81 -30.61 -24.80
C ASN A 222 -61.78 -31.77 -24.76
N ASP A 223 -61.24 -32.17 -25.91
CA ASP A 223 -60.32 -33.32 -25.99
C ASP A 223 -59.07 -33.14 -25.09
N GLU A 224 -58.61 -31.92 -24.99
CA GLU A 224 -57.42 -31.65 -24.14
C GLU A 224 -57.76 -31.77 -22.62
N ALA A 225 -58.94 -31.31 -22.18
CA ALA A 225 -59.37 -31.51 -20.82
C ALA A 225 -59.55 -33.01 -20.47
N ARG A 226 -60.09 -33.77 -21.41
CA ARG A 226 -60.20 -35.25 -21.27
C ARG A 226 -58.86 -35.90 -21.14
N ARG A 227 -57.88 -35.47 -21.96
CA ARG A 227 -56.50 -35.98 -21.91
C ARG A 227 -55.76 -35.61 -20.60
N LEU A 228 -55.88 -34.34 -20.19
CA LEU A 228 -55.14 -33.82 -19.01
C LEU A 228 -55.64 -34.41 -17.71
N LEU A 229 -56.97 -34.68 -17.63
CA LEU A 229 -57.65 -35.24 -16.43
C LEU A 229 -57.96 -36.69 -16.52
N GLU A 230 -57.58 -37.38 -17.65
CA GLU A 230 -57.88 -38.80 -17.92
C GLU A 230 -59.35 -39.16 -17.76
N LEU A 231 -60.23 -38.23 -18.24
CA LEU A 231 -61.65 -38.37 -18.07
C LEU A 231 -62.22 -39.52 -18.97
N PRO A 232 -63.17 -40.30 -18.47
CA PRO A 232 -63.81 -41.33 -19.29
C PRO A 232 -64.68 -40.73 -20.42
N PRO A 233 -64.95 -41.43 -21.52
CA PRO A 233 -65.69 -40.94 -22.65
C PRO A 233 -67.10 -40.45 -22.32
N ASP A 234 -67.67 -40.97 -21.27
CA ASP A 234 -69.04 -40.68 -20.75
C ASP A 234 -69.02 -39.72 -19.55
N ALA A 235 -67.95 -38.92 -19.35
CA ALA A 235 -67.81 -37.98 -18.27
C ALA A 235 -68.81 -36.83 -18.29
N GLU A 236 -69.25 -36.39 -19.46
CA GLU A 236 -70.25 -35.32 -19.59
C GLU A 236 -71.61 -35.77 -19.04
N GLY A 237 -72.27 -34.92 -18.33
CA GLY A 237 -73.53 -35.20 -17.65
C GLY A 237 -73.37 -35.87 -16.26
N ARG A 238 -72.12 -36.15 -15.81
CA ARG A 238 -71.83 -36.69 -14.45
C ARG A 238 -71.42 -35.58 -13.52
N PRO A 239 -71.69 -35.73 -12.20
CA PRO A 239 -71.12 -34.82 -11.19
C PRO A 239 -69.60 -34.91 -11.17
N ILE A 240 -68.95 -33.74 -11.12
CA ILE A 240 -67.48 -33.67 -11.03
C ILE A 240 -66.95 -34.44 -9.82
N SER A 241 -67.68 -34.49 -8.73
CA SER A 241 -67.30 -35.22 -7.50
C SER A 241 -67.23 -36.74 -7.68
N GLU A 242 -67.85 -37.30 -8.75
CA GLU A 242 -67.85 -38.75 -9.04
C GLU A 242 -66.79 -39.15 -10.10
N LEU A 243 -66.08 -38.15 -10.65
CA LEU A 243 -65.04 -38.43 -11.65
C LEU A 243 -63.74 -38.86 -10.93
N THR A 244 -63.23 -40.02 -11.30
CA THR A 244 -61.99 -40.55 -10.76
C THR A 244 -60.78 -39.84 -11.36
N GLY A 245 -59.74 -39.57 -10.56
CA GLY A 245 -58.51 -38.97 -11.04
C GLY A 245 -58.38 -37.46 -10.73
N LEU A 246 -59.43 -36.82 -10.18
CA LEU A 246 -59.41 -35.42 -9.78
C LEU A 246 -58.94 -35.26 -8.31
N ASP A 247 -58.01 -34.34 -8.06
CA ASP A 247 -57.60 -33.90 -6.72
C ASP A 247 -58.78 -33.31 -5.95
N PRO A 248 -58.97 -33.58 -4.63
CA PRO A 248 -60.06 -33.02 -3.80
C PRO A 248 -60.07 -31.48 -3.82
N GLY A 249 -58.93 -30.83 -3.91
CA GLY A 249 -58.83 -29.37 -4.02
C GLY A 249 -59.37 -28.86 -5.34
N MET A 250 -59.09 -29.54 -6.47
CA MET A 250 -59.61 -29.24 -7.81
C MET A 250 -61.12 -29.43 -7.88
N ILE A 251 -61.63 -30.53 -7.31
CA ILE A 251 -63.07 -30.77 -7.20
C ILE A 251 -63.74 -29.62 -6.44
N LYS A 252 -63.19 -29.23 -5.31
CA LYS A 252 -63.72 -28.13 -4.49
C LYS A 252 -63.68 -26.79 -5.26
N LEU A 253 -62.62 -26.53 -6.04
CA LEU A 253 -62.51 -25.35 -6.88
C LEU A 253 -63.58 -25.32 -7.93
N LEU A 254 -63.70 -26.41 -8.74
CA LEU A 254 -64.61 -26.51 -9.89
C LEU A 254 -66.08 -26.43 -9.49
N THR A 255 -66.44 -26.96 -8.28
CA THR A 255 -67.80 -26.92 -7.77
C THR A 255 -68.15 -25.63 -7.01
N SER A 256 -67.13 -24.85 -6.57
CA SER A 256 -67.35 -23.63 -5.78
C SER A 256 -67.91 -22.45 -6.59
N GLY A 257 -67.78 -22.45 -7.89
CA GLY A 257 -68.13 -21.34 -8.77
C GLY A 257 -67.31 -20.07 -8.55
N ARG A 258 -66.32 -20.06 -7.64
CA ARG A 258 -65.47 -18.90 -7.34
C ARG A 258 -64.50 -18.61 -8.49
N PRO A 259 -64.20 -17.35 -8.80
CA PRO A 259 -63.17 -17.05 -9.76
C PRO A 259 -61.80 -17.52 -9.25
N ALA A 260 -60.99 -18.13 -10.14
CA ALA A 260 -59.61 -18.51 -9.89
C ALA A 260 -58.75 -18.13 -11.08
N THR A 261 -57.50 -17.82 -10.83
CA THR A 261 -56.51 -17.47 -11.88
C THR A 261 -55.21 -18.20 -11.55
N ASP A 262 -54.75 -19.04 -12.47
CA ASP A 262 -53.51 -19.83 -12.41
C ASP A 262 -53.36 -20.63 -11.07
N GLU A 263 -54.51 -21.07 -10.48
CA GLU A 263 -54.52 -21.90 -9.25
C GLU A 263 -54.07 -23.34 -9.64
N VAL A 264 -53.02 -23.84 -8.97
CA VAL A 264 -52.37 -25.06 -9.38
C VAL A 264 -52.83 -26.23 -8.57
N HIS A 265 -53.26 -27.29 -9.23
CA HIS A 265 -53.73 -28.53 -8.62
C HIS A 265 -53.01 -29.74 -9.24
N PRO A 266 -52.67 -30.77 -8.44
CA PRO A 266 -52.14 -32.00 -8.96
C PRO A 266 -53.20 -32.80 -9.71
N ALA A 267 -52.79 -33.45 -10.80
CA ALA A 267 -53.62 -34.39 -11.58
C ALA A 267 -52.71 -35.53 -12.04
N GLY A 268 -52.68 -36.63 -11.24
CA GLY A 268 -51.70 -37.71 -11.41
C GLY A 268 -50.27 -37.18 -11.25
N GLU A 269 -49.40 -37.43 -12.24
CA GLU A 269 -48.04 -36.92 -12.26
C GLU A 269 -47.89 -35.45 -12.80
N ARG A 270 -49.01 -34.82 -13.14
CA ARG A 270 -49.04 -33.47 -13.71
C ARG A 270 -49.51 -32.41 -12.73
N LEU A 271 -49.05 -31.18 -12.95
CA LEU A 271 -49.50 -30.00 -12.24
C LEU A 271 -50.29 -29.13 -13.23
N LEU A 272 -51.59 -28.95 -12.97
CA LEU A 272 -52.47 -28.20 -13.84
C LEU A 272 -52.75 -26.82 -13.26
N ALA A 273 -52.49 -25.77 -14.02
CA ALA A 273 -52.93 -24.42 -13.71
C ALA A 273 -54.39 -24.26 -14.15
N VAL A 274 -55.26 -23.91 -13.25
CA VAL A 274 -56.70 -23.79 -13.43
C VAL A 274 -57.10 -22.33 -13.39
N ASN A 275 -57.75 -21.87 -14.45
CA ASN A 275 -58.42 -20.59 -14.46
C ASN A 275 -59.95 -20.83 -14.52
N GLN A 276 -60.69 -20.24 -13.60
CA GLN A 276 -62.10 -20.43 -13.52
C GLN A 276 -62.85 -19.11 -13.47
N ARG A 277 -63.92 -19.01 -14.26
CA ARG A 277 -64.85 -17.86 -14.30
C ARG A 277 -66.29 -18.28 -14.43
N PRO A 278 -67.22 -17.60 -13.77
CA PRO A 278 -68.66 -17.84 -13.93
C PRO A 278 -69.16 -17.30 -15.29
N THR A 279 -70.18 -17.97 -15.88
CA THR A 279 -70.74 -17.68 -17.23
C THR A 279 -71.97 -16.79 -17.24
N ASP A 280 -72.39 -16.19 -16.17
CA ASP A 280 -73.70 -15.64 -15.83
C ASP A 280 -74.07 -14.28 -16.47
N ARG A 281 -73.37 -13.82 -17.54
CA ARG A 281 -73.68 -12.43 -18.00
C ARG A 281 -74.30 -12.19 -19.37
N HIS A 282 -74.59 -13.17 -20.22
CA HIS A 282 -75.16 -12.90 -21.56
C HIS A 282 -76.04 -14.05 -22.11
N GLY A 283 -76.93 -14.66 -21.37
CA GLY A 283 -78.00 -15.55 -21.90
C GLY A 283 -77.56 -16.97 -22.33
N GLY A 284 -76.36 -17.43 -21.77
CA GLY A 284 -75.97 -18.83 -21.90
C GLY A 284 -76.41 -19.67 -20.67
N PRO A 285 -76.22 -21.00 -20.65
CA PRO A 285 -76.53 -21.80 -19.48
C PRO A 285 -75.70 -21.33 -18.29
N GLU A 286 -76.35 -21.22 -17.13
CA GLU A 286 -75.70 -20.83 -15.86
C GLU A 286 -74.69 -21.91 -15.43
N GLY A 287 -73.44 -21.51 -15.24
CA GLY A 287 -72.37 -22.43 -14.87
C GLY A 287 -71.02 -21.73 -14.75
N THR A 288 -69.96 -22.50 -14.75
CA THR A 288 -68.56 -22.03 -14.60
C THR A 288 -67.72 -22.60 -15.75
N VAL A 289 -66.95 -21.77 -16.40
CA VAL A 289 -65.88 -22.20 -17.35
C VAL A 289 -64.54 -22.25 -16.66
N ALA A 290 -63.89 -23.40 -16.72
CA ALA A 290 -62.53 -23.58 -16.25
C ALA A 290 -61.59 -23.92 -17.43
N THR A 291 -60.45 -23.30 -17.50
CA THR A 291 -59.39 -23.71 -18.41
C THR A 291 -58.25 -24.35 -17.63
N LEU A 292 -57.69 -25.43 -18.19
CA LEU A 292 -56.64 -26.23 -17.59
C LEU A 292 -55.40 -26.18 -18.50
N ARG A 293 -54.26 -25.82 -17.95
CA ARG A 293 -52.97 -25.82 -18.65
C ARG A 293 -51.98 -26.68 -17.89
N ASP A 294 -51.31 -27.57 -18.60
CA ASP A 294 -50.18 -28.31 -18.03
C ASP A 294 -49.05 -27.35 -17.76
N SER A 295 -48.67 -27.23 -16.49
CA SER A 295 -47.63 -26.34 -15.99
C SER A 295 -46.47 -27.11 -15.39
N THR A 296 -46.46 -28.45 -15.51
CA THR A 296 -45.48 -29.34 -14.93
C THR A 296 -44.06 -28.97 -15.40
N GLU A 297 -43.84 -28.90 -16.70
CA GLU A 297 -42.53 -28.55 -17.28
C GLU A 297 -42.14 -27.11 -16.95
N LEU A 298 -43.10 -26.18 -17.05
CA LEU A 298 -42.88 -24.78 -16.75
C LEU A 298 -42.46 -24.58 -15.29
N ARG A 299 -43.12 -25.23 -14.33
CA ARG A 299 -42.74 -25.16 -12.91
C ARG A 299 -41.38 -25.81 -12.63
N ALA A 300 -41.09 -26.94 -13.27
CA ALA A 300 -39.77 -27.55 -13.20
C ALA A 300 -38.68 -26.63 -13.75
N LEU A 301 -38.97 -25.92 -14.85
CA LEU A 301 -38.07 -24.90 -15.39
C LEU A 301 -37.92 -23.68 -14.50
N TYR A 302 -39.04 -23.18 -13.91
CA TYR A 302 -38.97 -22.11 -12.92
C TYR A 302 -38.18 -22.50 -11.68
N GLY A 303 -38.34 -23.71 -11.15
CA GLY A 303 -37.55 -24.22 -10.05
C GLY A 303 -36.05 -24.28 -10.38
N LYS A 304 -35.72 -24.82 -11.55
CA LYS A 304 -34.33 -24.85 -12.04
C LYS A 304 -33.77 -23.43 -12.25
N ALA A 305 -34.57 -22.51 -12.80
CA ALA A 305 -34.15 -21.13 -13.00
C ALA A 305 -33.92 -20.40 -11.67
N GLU A 306 -34.74 -20.65 -10.65
CA GLU A 306 -34.58 -20.05 -9.33
C GLU A 306 -33.32 -20.58 -8.63
N ILE A 307 -33.05 -21.90 -8.68
CA ILE A 307 -31.82 -22.50 -8.19
C ILE A 307 -30.60 -21.90 -8.90
N ALA A 308 -30.67 -21.80 -10.24
CA ALA A 308 -29.60 -21.19 -11.01
C ALA A 308 -29.38 -19.72 -10.67
N ARG A 309 -30.46 -18.97 -10.43
CA ARG A 309 -30.40 -17.57 -10.00
C ARG A 309 -29.75 -17.42 -8.62
N GLU A 310 -30.12 -18.25 -7.66
CA GLU A 310 -29.51 -18.25 -6.32
C GLU A 310 -28.02 -18.64 -6.37
N ARG A 311 -27.65 -19.61 -7.20
CA ARG A 311 -26.25 -19.97 -7.44
C ARG A 311 -25.44 -18.80 -8.03
N LEU A 312 -25.98 -18.14 -9.06
CA LEU A 312 -25.34 -16.95 -9.66
C LEU A 312 -25.20 -15.80 -8.68
N LYS A 313 -26.21 -15.58 -7.83
CA LYS A 313 -26.16 -14.55 -6.78
C LYS A 313 -25.10 -14.85 -5.74
N LEU A 314 -24.95 -16.12 -5.34
CA LEU A 314 -23.91 -16.53 -4.42
C LEU A 314 -22.51 -16.30 -5.00
N LEU A 315 -22.30 -16.67 -6.28
CA LEU A 315 -21.03 -16.42 -6.97
C LEU A 315 -20.73 -14.92 -7.16
N TYR A 316 -21.74 -14.12 -7.41
CA TYR A 316 -21.60 -12.66 -7.48
C TYR A 316 -21.20 -12.08 -6.12
N ASP A 317 -21.90 -12.47 -5.06
CA ASP A 317 -21.58 -12.04 -3.68
C ASP A 317 -20.16 -12.50 -3.27
N ALA A 318 -19.76 -13.71 -3.68
CA ALA A 318 -18.41 -14.22 -3.49
C ALA A 318 -17.36 -13.34 -4.17
N GLY A 319 -17.63 -12.91 -5.42
CA GLY A 319 -16.73 -12.02 -6.16
C GLY A 319 -16.53 -10.64 -5.53
N LEU A 320 -17.51 -10.18 -4.74
CA LEU A 320 -17.44 -8.88 -4.05
C LEU A 320 -16.87 -8.95 -2.64
N ARG A 321 -16.98 -10.10 -1.98
CA ARG A 321 -16.71 -10.25 -0.55
C ARG A 321 -15.49 -11.09 -0.22
N ILE A 322 -15.03 -11.95 -1.14
CA ILE A 322 -13.85 -12.80 -0.94
C ILE A 322 -12.63 -12.10 -1.52
N GLY A 323 -11.59 -11.99 -0.70
CA GLY A 323 -10.32 -11.38 -1.09
C GLY A 323 -10.35 -9.85 -1.05
N THR A 324 -11.10 -9.27 -0.12
CA THR A 324 -11.16 -7.82 0.09
C THR A 324 -9.87 -7.26 0.70
N THR A 325 -9.06 -8.12 1.27
CA THR A 325 -7.77 -7.78 1.91
C THR A 325 -6.68 -8.78 1.49
N LEU A 326 -5.43 -8.40 1.70
CA LEU A 326 -4.27 -9.30 1.54
C LEU A 326 -3.95 -10.02 2.87
N ASP A 327 -4.97 -10.55 3.52
CA ASP A 327 -4.88 -11.32 4.75
C ASP A 327 -5.45 -12.72 4.53
N VAL A 328 -4.64 -13.74 4.81
CA VAL A 328 -4.97 -15.14 4.58
C VAL A 328 -6.13 -15.60 5.46
N VAL A 329 -6.10 -15.23 6.76
CA VAL A 329 -7.13 -15.63 7.74
C VAL A 329 -8.44 -14.96 7.42
N ARG A 330 -8.42 -13.65 7.18
CA ARG A 330 -9.61 -12.88 6.82
C ARG A 330 -10.26 -13.37 5.53
N THR A 331 -9.46 -13.70 4.52
CA THR A 331 -9.98 -14.27 3.27
C THR A 331 -10.66 -15.62 3.51
N SER A 332 -10.12 -16.44 4.42
CA SER A 332 -10.72 -17.71 4.83
C SER A 332 -12.08 -17.50 5.52
N GLU A 333 -12.17 -16.51 6.42
CA GLU A 333 -13.44 -16.11 7.06
C GLU A 333 -14.46 -15.57 6.05
N GLU A 334 -14.01 -14.78 5.09
CA GLU A 334 -14.87 -14.22 4.04
C GLU A 334 -15.52 -15.33 3.20
N LEU A 335 -14.75 -16.38 2.83
CA LEU A 335 -15.27 -17.57 2.17
C LEU A 335 -16.36 -18.24 3.02
N ALA A 336 -16.06 -18.50 4.32
CA ALA A 336 -16.99 -19.15 5.20
C ALA A 336 -18.30 -18.36 5.37
N LYS A 337 -18.20 -17.05 5.57
CA LYS A 337 -19.36 -16.13 5.73
C LYS A 337 -20.22 -16.00 4.48
N VAL A 338 -19.63 -16.08 3.30
CA VAL A 338 -20.36 -15.98 2.03
C VAL A 338 -21.20 -17.23 1.79
N ALA A 339 -20.66 -18.41 2.11
CA ALA A 339 -21.31 -19.66 1.83
C ALA A 339 -22.42 -20.02 2.85
N VAL A 340 -22.35 -19.53 4.09
CA VAL A 340 -23.38 -19.73 5.14
C VAL A 340 -24.40 -18.59 5.10
N PRO A 341 -25.71 -18.82 5.27
CA PRO A 341 -26.39 -20.15 5.32
C PRO A 341 -26.84 -20.66 3.95
N ARG A 342 -26.55 -19.92 2.87
CA ARG A 342 -27.19 -20.18 1.56
C ARG A 342 -26.77 -21.52 0.96
N PHE A 343 -25.50 -21.88 1.06
CA PHE A 343 -24.94 -23.09 0.46
C PHE A 343 -24.79 -24.22 1.48
N ALA A 344 -24.21 -23.90 2.64
CA ALA A 344 -23.96 -24.86 3.72
C ALA A 344 -24.45 -24.31 5.05
N ASP A 345 -24.70 -25.19 6.01
CA ASP A 345 -25.09 -24.81 7.38
C ASP A 345 -23.86 -24.45 8.21
N PHE A 346 -22.72 -25.12 7.93
CA PHE A 346 -21.41 -24.76 8.50
C PHE A 346 -20.34 -24.81 7.41
N VAL A 347 -19.36 -23.95 7.54
CA VAL A 347 -18.15 -23.96 6.68
C VAL A 347 -16.92 -23.84 7.55
N THR A 348 -15.94 -24.68 7.29
CA THR A 348 -14.63 -24.61 7.93
C THR A 348 -13.56 -24.51 6.88
N VAL A 349 -12.52 -23.69 7.16
CA VAL A 349 -11.35 -23.57 6.29
C VAL A 349 -10.13 -23.99 7.11
N ASP A 350 -9.44 -24.97 6.60
CA ASP A 350 -8.22 -25.53 7.20
C ASP A 350 -7.06 -25.27 6.25
N LEU A 351 -6.08 -24.48 6.67
CA LEU A 351 -4.89 -24.17 5.88
C LEU A 351 -3.67 -24.87 6.44
N SER A 352 -2.75 -25.25 5.56
CA SER A 352 -1.44 -25.72 5.97
C SER A 352 -0.68 -24.61 6.70
N ASP A 353 -0.08 -24.92 7.84
CA ASP A 353 0.57 -23.94 8.74
C ASP A 353 1.62 -23.04 8.04
N PRO A 354 2.45 -23.55 7.09
CA PRO A 354 3.34 -22.70 6.29
C PRO A 354 2.63 -21.56 5.51
N VAL A 355 1.38 -21.79 5.06
CA VAL A 355 0.60 -20.79 4.29
C VAL A 355 0.39 -19.53 5.10
N LEU A 356 0.14 -19.65 6.40
CA LEU A 356 -0.04 -18.53 7.32
C LEU A 356 1.23 -17.69 7.47
N ARG A 357 2.41 -18.31 7.29
CA ARG A 357 3.71 -17.64 7.29
C ARG A 357 4.16 -17.16 5.92
N GLY A 358 3.34 -17.30 4.90
CA GLY A 358 3.67 -16.91 3.51
C GLY A 358 4.45 -17.98 2.74
N GLU A 359 4.72 -19.13 3.34
CA GLU A 359 5.53 -20.22 2.74
C GLU A 359 4.66 -21.17 1.90
N GLU A 360 5.31 -21.98 1.07
CA GLU A 360 4.64 -23.05 0.35
C GLU A 360 4.54 -24.30 1.22
N PRO A 361 3.35 -24.94 1.25
CA PRO A 361 3.18 -26.20 1.98
C PRO A 361 4.13 -27.29 1.44
N ALA A 362 4.70 -28.08 2.33
CA ALA A 362 5.39 -29.30 1.92
C ALA A 362 4.34 -30.30 1.40
N SER A 363 4.66 -31.00 0.32
CA SER A 363 3.75 -31.95 -0.35
C SER A 363 3.34 -33.18 0.49
N THR A 364 3.84 -33.31 1.72
CA THR A 364 3.68 -34.50 2.56
C THR A 364 3.06 -34.26 3.94
N GLY A 365 2.72 -33.02 4.29
CA GLY A 365 2.15 -32.71 5.62
C GLY A 365 0.62 -32.77 5.60
N THR A 366 0.01 -33.49 6.54
CA THR A 366 -1.44 -33.53 6.78
C THR A 366 -1.90 -32.57 7.88
N ASP A 367 -0.95 -31.90 8.53
CA ASP A 367 -1.21 -30.91 9.59
C ASP A 367 -1.80 -29.63 8.99
N MET A 368 -3.01 -29.31 9.42
CA MET A 368 -3.71 -28.10 9.00
C MET A 368 -4.19 -27.30 10.19
N ARG A 369 -4.11 -26.00 10.09
CA ARG A 369 -4.65 -25.10 11.10
C ARG A 369 -6.02 -24.61 10.67
N ARG A 370 -6.98 -24.70 11.57
CA ARG A 370 -8.31 -24.14 11.34
C ARG A 370 -8.25 -22.62 11.32
N THR A 371 -8.41 -22.03 10.17
CA THR A 371 -8.31 -20.59 9.97
C THR A 371 -9.66 -19.90 9.92
N ALA A 372 -10.73 -20.66 9.64
CA ALA A 372 -12.08 -20.12 9.72
C ALA A 372 -13.06 -21.23 10.10
N VAL A 373 -14.06 -20.86 10.88
CA VAL A 373 -15.28 -21.62 11.13
C VAL A 373 -16.45 -20.65 11.16
N HIS A 374 -17.48 -20.91 10.41
CA HIS A 374 -18.71 -20.13 10.43
C HIS A 374 -19.90 -21.05 10.24
N GLY A 375 -20.96 -20.81 10.99
CA GLY A 375 -22.15 -21.64 10.98
C GLY A 375 -23.40 -20.86 11.24
N ILE A 376 -24.54 -21.52 11.09
CA ILE A 376 -25.86 -21.00 11.44
C ILE A 376 -26.07 -20.88 12.96
N ARG A 377 -25.17 -21.54 13.72
CA ARG A 377 -25.14 -21.53 15.20
C ARG A 377 -23.69 -21.55 15.68
N ASP A 378 -23.46 -21.02 16.88
CA ASP A 378 -22.10 -20.97 17.48
C ASP A 378 -21.80 -22.25 18.30
N ASP A 379 -22.81 -22.98 18.73
CA ASP A 379 -22.74 -24.21 19.60
C ASP A 379 -22.53 -25.48 18.75
N HIS A 380 -21.49 -25.55 17.96
CA HIS A 380 -21.22 -26.67 17.06
C HIS A 380 -20.08 -27.60 17.56
N PRO A 381 -20.10 -28.90 17.26
CA PRO A 381 -19.09 -29.86 17.69
C PRO A 381 -17.85 -29.91 16.81
N LEU A 382 -17.73 -29.04 15.81
CA LEU A 382 -16.57 -28.96 14.93
C LEU A 382 -15.34 -28.45 15.69
N TYR A 383 -14.12 -28.74 15.23
CA TYR A 383 -12.90 -28.24 15.85
C TYR A 383 -12.90 -26.71 15.90
N GLU A 384 -12.36 -26.20 17.00
CA GLU A 384 -12.27 -24.77 17.29
C GLU A 384 -11.32 -24.03 16.35
N LEU A 385 -11.49 -22.71 16.26
CA LEU A 385 -10.60 -21.83 15.53
C LEU A 385 -9.17 -21.94 16.07
N ASP A 386 -8.18 -21.76 15.20
CA ASP A 386 -6.74 -21.81 15.46
C ASP A 386 -6.19 -23.18 15.92
N ARG A 387 -7.01 -24.22 15.94
CA ARG A 387 -6.55 -25.58 16.28
C ARG A 387 -5.75 -26.18 15.14
N LEU A 388 -4.59 -26.74 15.48
CA LEU A 388 -3.83 -27.60 14.59
C LEU A 388 -4.47 -29.00 14.56
N ILE A 389 -4.82 -29.47 13.39
CA ILE A 389 -5.50 -30.76 13.15
C ILE A 389 -4.58 -31.61 12.27
N ASP A 390 -4.18 -32.76 12.78
CA ASP A 390 -3.53 -33.79 12.00
C ASP A 390 -4.62 -34.73 11.44
N PHE A 391 -4.90 -34.62 10.16
CA PHE A 391 -5.88 -35.45 9.49
C PHE A 391 -5.28 -36.81 9.13
N GLN A 392 -5.89 -37.88 9.64
CA GLN A 392 -5.49 -39.24 9.25
C GLN A 392 -5.64 -39.46 7.73
N PRO A 393 -4.74 -40.21 7.08
CA PRO A 393 -4.74 -40.42 5.63
C PRO A 393 -6.06 -40.95 5.06
N SER A 394 -6.86 -41.64 5.86
CA SER A 394 -8.16 -42.20 5.49
C SER A 394 -9.30 -41.19 5.44
N THR A 395 -9.10 -40.00 5.99
CA THR A 395 -10.15 -38.96 6.03
C THR A 395 -10.40 -38.33 4.66
N PRO A 396 -11.62 -37.86 4.38
CA PRO A 396 -11.91 -37.10 3.15
C PRO A 396 -11.00 -35.89 2.99
N GLN A 397 -10.69 -35.22 4.10
CA GLN A 397 -9.80 -34.05 4.12
C GLN A 397 -8.38 -34.39 3.68
N ALA A 398 -7.77 -35.44 4.26
CA ALA A 398 -6.43 -35.87 3.89
C ALA A 398 -6.36 -36.39 2.46
N ARG A 399 -7.38 -37.16 2.01
CA ARG A 399 -7.46 -37.62 0.61
C ARG A 399 -7.59 -36.43 -0.36
N GLY A 400 -8.47 -35.49 -0.07
CA GLY A 400 -8.67 -34.29 -0.88
C GLY A 400 -7.39 -33.45 -0.97
N PHE A 401 -6.70 -33.26 0.16
CA PHE A 401 -5.42 -32.54 0.19
C PHE A 401 -4.33 -33.28 -0.60
N GLY A 402 -4.18 -34.58 -0.38
CA GLY A 402 -3.13 -35.38 -1.04
C GLY A 402 -3.36 -35.56 -2.54
N SER A 403 -4.61 -35.68 -2.99
CA SER A 403 -4.96 -35.86 -4.41
C SER A 403 -5.19 -34.56 -5.18
N GLY A 404 -5.47 -33.47 -4.50
CA GLY A 404 -5.92 -32.23 -5.10
C GLY A 404 -7.32 -32.30 -5.73
N ARG A 405 -8.12 -33.29 -5.32
CA ARG A 405 -9.47 -33.51 -5.83
C ARG A 405 -10.48 -33.32 -4.71
N SER A 406 -11.62 -32.78 -5.08
CA SER A 406 -12.74 -32.61 -4.15
C SER A 406 -13.33 -33.96 -3.77
N GLU A 407 -13.82 -34.07 -2.54
CA GLU A 407 -14.44 -35.27 -1.97
C GLU A 407 -15.89 -34.93 -1.57
N LEU A 408 -16.82 -35.69 -2.11
CA LEU A 408 -18.24 -35.64 -1.76
C LEU A 408 -18.57 -36.79 -0.83
N VAL A 409 -19.10 -36.46 0.37
CA VAL A 409 -19.56 -37.42 1.37
C VAL A 409 -21.03 -37.15 1.64
N PRO A 410 -21.93 -37.82 0.91
CA PRO A 410 -23.37 -37.59 1.07
C PRO A 410 -23.90 -37.99 2.46
N ASP A 411 -23.35 -39.06 3.05
CA ASP A 411 -23.67 -39.54 4.39
C ASP A 411 -22.38 -39.74 5.21
N LEU A 412 -22.24 -38.95 6.28
CA LEU A 412 -21.11 -39.01 7.19
C LEU A 412 -21.13 -40.28 8.06
N ALA A 413 -22.30 -40.84 8.36
CA ALA A 413 -22.43 -42.06 9.15
C ALA A 413 -21.84 -43.28 8.42
N ASP A 414 -21.85 -43.28 7.09
CA ASP A 414 -21.32 -44.31 6.23
C ASP A 414 -19.86 -44.04 5.78
N ALA A 415 -19.15 -43.07 6.37
CA ALA A 415 -17.79 -42.70 6.01
C ALA A 415 -16.74 -43.18 7.03
N PRO A 416 -16.24 -44.43 6.89
CA PRO A 416 -15.38 -45.06 7.91
C PRO A 416 -14.06 -44.32 8.13
N GLY A 417 -13.53 -43.66 7.12
CA GLY A 417 -12.31 -42.84 7.24
C GLY A 417 -12.52 -41.61 8.08
N TRP A 418 -13.69 -40.99 8.02
CA TRP A 418 -14.09 -39.88 8.86
C TRP A 418 -14.27 -40.35 10.31
N LEU A 419 -15.01 -41.43 10.53
CA LEU A 419 -15.30 -41.94 11.86
C LEU A 419 -14.02 -42.35 12.64
N ALA A 420 -12.97 -42.71 11.97
CA ALA A 420 -11.69 -43.10 12.57
C ALA A 420 -10.81 -41.94 13.03
N GLN A 421 -11.09 -40.69 12.60
CA GLN A 421 -10.27 -39.50 12.91
C GLN A 421 -10.25 -39.20 14.41
N ASP A 422 -11.42 -39.07 15.00
CA ASP A 422 -11.66 -38.76 16.41
C ASP A 422 -13.03 -39.33 16.76
N PRO A 423 -13.11 -40.60 17.21
CA PRO A 423 -14.39 -41.29 17.39
C PRO A 423 -15.38 -40.58 18.30
N ASP A 424 -14.88 -39.96 19.39
CA ASP A 424 -15.73 -39.27 20.34
C ASP A 424 -16.33 -37.99 19.72
N ARG A 425 -15.53 -37.25 19.00
CA ARG A 425 -15.97 -36.02 18.31
C ARG A 425 -16.86 -36.31 17.11
N THR A 426 -16.52 -37.33 16.31
CA THR A 426 -17.33 -37.69 15.15
C THR A 426 -18.70 -38.18 15.55
N GLN A 427 -18.82 -38.86 16.69
CA GLN A 427 -20.10 -39.21 17.26
C GLN A 427 -20.91 -37.95 17.64
N LEU A 428 -20.29 -36.98 18.32
CA LEU A 428 -20.93 -35.69 18.64
C LEU A 428 -21.38 -34.93 17.38
N VAL A 429 -20.62 -34.97 16.30
CA VAL A 429 -20.96 -34.33 15.02
C VAL A 429 -22.21 -34.95 14.41
N VAL A 430 -22.31 -36.29 14.43
CA VAL A 430 -23.48 -37.02 13.92
C VAL A 430 -24.68 -36.83 14.82
N GLU A 431 -24.52 -36.89 16.16
CA GLU A 431 -25.60 -36.63 17.15
C GLU A 431 -26.13 -35.21 17.05
N TYR A 432 -25.28 -34.23 16.70
CA TYR A 432 -25.70 -32.85 16.48
C TYR A 432 -26.56 -32.68 15.22
N GLY A 433 -26.62 -33.70 14.36
CA GLY A 433 -27.39 -33.72 13.11
C GLY A 433 -26.60 -33.33 11.86
N ILE A 434 -25.28 -33.16 11.94
CA ILE A 434 -24.44 -32.96 10.75
C ILE A 434 -24.33 -34.30 10.03
N HIS A 435 -24.88 -34.34 8.82
CA HIS A 435 -25.03 -35.59 8.06
C HIS A 435 -24.30 -35.65 6.74
N SER A 436 -23.97 -34.52 6.12
CA SER A 436 -23.32 -34.49 4.79
C SER A 436 -22.14 -33.51 4.77
N LEU A 437 -21.08 -33.89 4.07
CA LEU A 437 -19.82 -33.16 3.98
C LEU A 437 -19.36 -33.05 2.53
N LEU A 438 -18.89 -31.88 2.18
CA LEU A 438 -18.19 -31.62 0.94
C LEU A 438 -16.80 -31.04 1.25
N VAL A 439 -15.75 -31.64 0.75
CA VAL A 439 -14.35 -31.22 0.96
C VAL A 439 -13.77 -30.75 -0.35
N VAL A 440 -13.31 -29.50 -0.40
CA VAL A 440 -12.76 -28.91 -1.62
C VAL A 440 -11.36 -28.38 -1.35
N PRO A 441 -10.35 -28.78 -2.12
CA PRO A 441 -8.98 -28.26 -1.96
C PRO A 441 -8.87 -26.81 -2.39
N LEU A 442 -8.25 -26.01 -1.55
CA LEU A 442 -7.86 -24.64 -1.85
C LEU A 442 -6.59 -24.68 -2.70
N GLN A 443 -6.75 -24.80 -4.00
CA GLN A 443 -5.63 -24.92 -4.94
C GLN A 443 -5.46 -23.67 -5.80
N ALA A 444 -4.25 -23.12 -5.81
CA ALA A 444 -3.89 -22.02 -6.69
C ALA A 444 -2.52 -22.27 -7.34
N ARG A 445 -2.43 -22.06 -8.65
CA ARG A 445 -1.19 -22.22 -9.43
C ARG A 445 -0.47 -23.56 -9.23
N GLY A 446 -1.23 -24.62 -9.05
CA GLY A 446 -0.70 -25.97 -8.83
C GLY A 446 -0.27 -26.29 -7.40
N VAL A 447 -0.42 -25.34 -6.45
CA VAL A 447 -0.13 -25.54 -5.03
C VAL A 447 -1.44 -25.67 -4.26
N ILE A 448 -1.55 -26.72 -3.43
CA ILE A 448 -2.68 -26.92 -2.53
C ILE A 448 -2.35 -26.22 -1.21
N LEU A 449 -3.12 -25.19 -0.87
CA LEU A 449 -2.91 -24.35 0.30
C LEU A 449 -3.59 -24.90 1.56
N GLY A 450 -4.66 -25.68 1.36
CA GLY A 450 -5.50 -26.21 2.41
C GLY A 450 -6.80 -26.77 1.86
N MET A 451 -7.82 -26.84 2.72
CA MET A 451 -9.13 -27.38 2.42
C MET A 451 -10.24 -26.46 2.90
N ALA A 452 -11.29 -26.34 2.13
CA ALA A 452 -12.58 -25.82 2.56
C ALA A 452 -13.57 -26.97 2.73
N ASN A 453 -14.22 -27.04 3.88
CA ASN A 453 -15.18 -28.08 4.19
C ASN A 453 -16.54 -27.46 4.40
N PHE A 454 -17.55 -27.98 3.72
CA PHE A 454 -18.94 -27.54 3.79
C PHE A 454 -19.78 -28.61 4.44
N TRP A 455 -20.63 -28.26 5.39
CA TRP A 455 -21.37 -29.21 6.20
C TRP A 455 -22.86 -28.87 6.15
N ARG A 456 -23.71 -29.89 6.05
CA ARG A 456 -25.17 -29.78 6.17
C ARG A 456 -25.66 -30.45 7.44
N SER A 457 -26.61 -29.79 8.12
CA SER A 457 -27.28 -30.28 9.31
C SER A 457 -28.77 -30.00 9.30
N GLU A 458 -29.19 -28.74 9.07
CA GLU A 458 -30.62 -28.36 9.01
C GLU A 458 -31.21 -28.54 7.60
N LYS A 459 -30.40 -28.45 6.57
CA LYS A 459 -30.80 -28.78 5.19
C LYS A 459 -30.94 -30.30 5.07
N PRO A 460 -32.16 -30.84 4.81
CA PRO A 460 -32.38 -32.30 4.82
C PRO A 460 -31.76 -33.02 3.63
N GLU A 461 -31.56 -32.32 2.50
CA GLU A 461 -30.96 -32.92 1.30
C GLU A 461 -29.45 -33.00 1.47
N PRO A 462 -28.80 -34.15 1.20
CA PRO A 462 -27.34 -34.23 1.18
C PRO A 462 -26.74 -33.40 0.03
N PHE A 463 -25.43 -33.18 0.08
CA PHE A 463 -24.74 -32.57 -1.07
C PHE A 463 -24.74 -33.49 -2.27
N GLU A 464 -24.86 -32.90 -3.46
CA GLU A 464 -24.89 -33.56 -4.77
C GLU A 464 -23.72 -33.07 -5.66
N GLU A 465 -23.52 -33.73 -6.82
CA GLU A 465 -22.50 -33.38 -7.83
C GLU A 465 -22.61 -31.92 -8.31
N ASP A 466 -23.83 -31.42 -8.43
CA ASP A 466 -24.11 -30.02 -8.80
C ASP A 466 -23.64 -29.03 -7.73
N ASP A 467 -23.71 -29.41 -6.45
CA ASP A 467 -23.19 -28.61 -5.32
C ASP A 467 -21.66 -28.64 -5.32
N LEU A 468 -21.06 -29.78 -5.68
CA LEU A 468 -19.61 -29.89 -5.81
C LEU A 468 -19.03 -28.84 -6.78
N SER A 469 -19.64 -28.72 -7.97
CA SER A 469 -19.19 -27.76 -8.99
C SER A 469 -19.28 -26.32 -8.49
N LEU A 470 -20.34 -25.98 -7.75
CA LEU A 470 -20.50 -24.64 -7.16
C LEU A 470 -19.49 -24.37 -6.05
N ALA A 471 -19.23 -25.38 -5.19
CA ALA A 471 -18.22 -25.28 -4.14
C ALA A 471 -16.81 -25.08 -4.72
N GLU A 472 -16.48 -25.85 -5.78
CA GLU A 472 -15.19 -25.72 -6.46
C GLU A 472 -14.98 -24.30 -7.01
N GLU A 473 -16.01 -23.68 -7.60
CA GLU A 473 -15.90 -22.33 -8.11
C GLU A 473 -15.74 -21.29 -6.99
N LEU A 474 -16.46 -21.43 -5.87
CA LEU A 474 -16.31 -20.58 -4.69
C LEU A 474 -14.90 -20.69 -4.10
N VAL A 475 -14.44 -21.93 -3.93
CA VAL A 475 -13.14 -22.23 -3.32
C VAL A 475 -11.99 -21.83 -4.24
N ALA A 476 -12.12 -21.98 -5.55
CA ALA A 476 -11.11 -21.55 -6.50
C ALA A 476 -10.85 -20.03 -6.42
N ARG A 477 -11.90 -19.22 -6.23
CA ARG A 477 -11.78 -17.77 -6.02
C ARG A 477 -11.05 -17.46 -4.73
N ALA A 478 -11.45 -18.11 -3.64
CA ALA A 478 -10.79 -17.95 -2.34
C ALA A 478 -9.32 -18.39 -2.39
N ALA A 479 -9.03 -19.52 -3.06
CA ALA A 479 -7.68 -20.04 -3.21
C ALA A 479 -6.75 -19.05 -3.91
N VAL A 480 -7.20 -18.39 -4.99
CA VAL A 480 -6.42 -17.35 -5.68
C VAL A 480 -6.15 -16.17 -4.75
N SER A 481 -7.16 -15.71 -4.00
CA SER A 481 -7.03 -14.60 -3.06
C SER A 481 -6.11 -14.95 -1.89
N ILE A 482 -6.23 -16.16 -1.34
CA ILE A 482 -5.34 -16.69 -0.28
C ILE A 482 -3.90 -16.82 -0.80
N ASP A 483 -3.67 -17.32 -2.02
CA ASP A 483 -2.32 -17.39 -2.60
C ASP A 483 -1.72 -16.00 -2.82
N ASN A 484 -2.52 -15.04 -3.25
CA ASN A 484 -2.07 -13.66 -3.37
C ASN A 484 -1.72 -13.07 -1.99
N ALA A 485 -2.55 -13.27 -0.98
CA ALA A 485 -2.29 -12.86 0.40
C ALA A 485 -1.03 -13.55 0.96
N ARG A 486 -0.88 -14.86 0.77
CA ARG A 486 0.31 -15.63 1.17
C ARG A 486 1.59 -15.08 0.54
N ARG A 487 1.56 -14.82 -0.77
CA ARG A 487 2.71 -14.22 -1.48
C ARG A 487 3.04 -12.84 -0.98
N TYR A 488 2.03 -12.02 -0.75
CA TYR A 488 2.21 -10.72 -0.15
C TYR A 488 2.87 -10.82 1.23
N THR A 489 2.37 -11.70 2.10
CA THR A 489 2.94 -11.95 3.44
C THR A 489 4.40 -12.39 3.34
N ARG A 490 4.72 -13.29 2.40
CA ARG A 490 6.09 -13.76 2.15
C ARG A 490 7.03 -12.63 1.74
N GLU A 491 6.63 -11.86 0.74
CA GLU A 491 7.45 -10.74 0.24
C GLU A 491 7.58 -9.65 1.31
N HIS A 492 6.49 -9.35 2.01
CA HIS A 492 6.51 -8.39 3.12
C HIS A 492 7.43 -8.86 4.26
N THR A 493 7.31 -10.10 4.70
CA THR A 493 8.17 -10.66 5.76
C THR A 493 9.64 -10.65 5.36
N ARG A 494 9.96 -11.01 4.12
CA ARG A 494 11.33 -10.97 3.59
C ARG A 494 11.87 -9.55 3.53
N ALA A 495 11.06 -8.64 3.07
CA ALA A 495 11.44 -7.24 2.96
C ALA A 495 11.67 -6.62 4.36
N VAL A 496 10.80 -6.88 5.32
CA VAL A 496 10.99 -6.45 6.73
C VAL A 496 12.22 -7.11 7.36
N ALA A 497 12.48 -8.40 7.07
CA ALA A 497 13.68 -9.07 7.58
C ALA A 497 14.97 -8.46 6.98
N LEU A 498 14.95 -8.12 5.70
CA LEU A 498 16.07 -7.43 5.05
C LEU A 498 16.28 -6.05 5.68
N GLN A 499 15.25 -5.24 5.79
CA GLN A 499 15.32 -3.91 6.42
C GLN A 499 15.90 -4.00 7.83
N ARG A 500 15.39 -4.91 8.66
CA ARG A 500 15.94 -5.15 10.01
C ARG A 500 17.42 -5.57 10.00
N SER A 501 17.86 -6.28 8.99
CA SER A 501 19.27 -6.68 8.85
C SER A 501 20.18 -5.52 8.46
N LEU A 502 19.60 -4.48 7.86
CA LEU A 502 20.30 -3.25 7.46
C LEU A 502 20.35 -2.20 8.58
N LEU A 503 19.52 -2.31 9.61
CA LEU A 503 19.54 -1.44 10.79
C LEU A 503 20.56 -1.93 11.83
N PRO A 504 21.01 -1.06 12.75
CA PRO A 504 21.91 -1.47 13.84
C PRO A 504 21.25 -2.54 14.71
N ARG A 505 21.95 -3.66 14.93
CA ARG A 505 21.47 -4.71 15.86
C ARG A 505 21.63 -4.31 17.32
N ALA A 506 22.66 -3.53 17.62
CA ALA A 506 22.93 -2.93 18.90
C ALA A 506 23.66 -1.62 18.64
N LEU A 507 23.44 -0.62 19.47
CA LEU A 507 24.23 0.60 19.43
C LEU A 507 25.63 0.31 19.94
N PRO A 508 26.68 0.90 19.32
CA PRO A 508 28.02 0.73 19.80
C PRO A 508 28.17 1.37 21.20
N GLU A 509 28.96 0.74 22.04
CA GLU A 509 29.27 1.33 23.33
C GLU A 509 30.06 2.63 23.15
N GLN A 510 29.63 3.67 23.81
CA GLN A 510 30.29 4.99 23.88
C GLN A 510 29.93 5.67 25.20
N SER A 511 30.72 6.66 25.62
CA SER A 511 30.63 7.33 26.91
C SER A 511 29.97 8.72 26.83
N ALA A 512 29.99 9.32 25.64
CA ALA A 512 29.57 10.71 25.44
C ALA A 512 28.03 10.93 25.54
N LEU A 513 27.28 9.92 25.32
CA LEU A 513 25.80 10.00 25.21
C LEU A 513 25.15 8.82 25.94
N ASP A 514 24.00 9.06 26.54
CA ASP A 514 23.06 8.01 26.93
C ASP A 514 21.97 7.94 25.86
N VAL A 515 21.88 6.83 25.16
CA VAL A 515 21.09 6.77 23.91
C VAL A 515 20.02 5.71 23.99
N ALA A 516 18.82 6.09 23.58
CA ALA A 516 17.74 5.15 23.32
C ALA A 516 17.19 5.36 21.92
N HIS A 517 16.62 4.31 21.34
CA HIS A 517 16.05 4.37 20.01
C HIS A 517 14.78 3.53 19.89
N ARG A 518 13.94 3.90 18.93
CA ARG A 518 12.80 3.10 18.50
C ARG A 518 12.72 3.12 16.98
N TYR A 519 12.37 1.98 16.44
CA TYR A 519 12.07 1.82 15.04
C TYR A 519 10.75 1.10 14.88
N LEU A 520 9.78 1.75 14.27
CA LEU A 520 8.44 1.22 14.05
C LEU A 520 8.18 1.12 12.55
N PRO A 521 8.08 -0.10 12.00
CA PRO A 521 7.79 -0.28 10.59
C PRO A 521 6.34 0.07 10.27
N ALA A 522 6.13 0.68 9.11
CA ALA A 522 4.82 1.01 8.56
C ALA A 522 3.93 -0.22 8.33
N LEU A 523 2.62 0.01 8.32
CA LEU A 523 1.65 -1.01 7.90
C LEU A 523 1.77 -1.34 6.40
N SER A 524 2.18 -0.37 5.58
CA SER A 524 2.17 -0.44 4.12
C SER A 524 3.39 -1.13 3.51
N GLY A 525 4.41 -1.48 4.28
CA GLY A 525 5.60 -2.15 3.74
C GLY A 525 6.91 -1.70 4.36
N VAL A 526 7.96 -1.89 3.61
CA VAL A 526 9.33 -1.54 3.95
C VAL A 526 9.62 -0.14 3.43
N SER A 527 10.11 0.75 4.27
CA SER A 527 10.47 2.12 3.94
C SER A 527 11.98 2.37 4.02
N GLY A 528 12.37 3.58 3.73
CA GLY A 528 13.75 4.06 3.64
C GLY A 528 14.34 4.63 4.91
N ASP A 529 13.62 4.63 6.03
CA ASP A 529 14.05 5.23 7.29
C ASP A 529 15.25 4.50 7.91
N TRP A 530 16.19 5.26 8.41
CA TRP A 530 17.30 4.69 9.18
C TRP A 530 17.78 5.65 10.25
N PHE A 531 18.54 5.11 11.21
CA PHE A 531 19.31 5.83 12.18
C PHE A 531 20.66 5.14 12.41
N ASP A 532 21.63 5.87 12.93
CA ASP A 532 22.90 5.30 13.38
C ASP A 532 23.53 6.13 14.50
N VAL A 533 24.37 5.48 15.29
CA VAL A 533 25.21 6.09 16.32
C VAL A 533 26.63 5.62 16.07
N ILE A 534 27.51 6.55 15.72
CA ILE A 534 28.86 6.21 15.23
C ILE A 534 29.89 6.83 16.15
N PRO A 535 30.64 6.02 16.92
CA PRO A 535 31.78 6.52 17.73
C PRO A 535 32.87 7.09 16.81
N LEU A 536 33.25 8.29 17.09
CA LEU A 536 34.30 9.02 16.41
C LEU A 536 35.53 9.12 17.33
N PRO A 537 36.70 9.44 16.78
CA PRO A 537 37.90 9.67 17.54
C PRO A 537 37.75 10.80 18.58
N GLY A 538 38.48 10.71 19.69
CA GLY A 538 38.42 11.69 20.77
C GLY A 538 37.08 11.66 21.55
N SER A 539 36.49 10.47 21.70
CA SER A 539 35.20 10.24 22.40
C SER A 539 34.02 11.01 21.83
N ARG A 540 34.15 11.58 20.63
CA ARG A 540 33.07 12.20 19.93
C ARG A 540 32.10 11.14 19.38
N VAL A 541 30.88 11.51 19.17
CA VAL A 541 29.84 10.60 18.66
C VAL A 541 29.08 11.31 17.56
N ALA A 542 28.93 10.63 16.42
CA ALA A 542 27.98 11.06 15.40
C ALA A 542 26.62 10.39 15.59
N LEU A 543 25.57 11.18 15.46
CA LEU A 543 24.17 10.76 15.43
C LEU A 543 23.62 11.04 14.04
N VAL A 544 22.95 10.06 13.49
CA VAL A 544 22.39 10.14 12.13
C VAL A 544 20.96 9.65 12.14
N VAL A 545 20.09 10.38 11.48
CA VAL A 545 18.74 9.94 11.13
C VAL A 545 18.45 10.38 9.69
N GLY A 546 17.81 9.55 8.92
CA GLY A 546 17.47 9.86 7.55
C GLY A 546 16.31 9.02 7.04
N ASP A 547 15.80 9.42 5.88
CA ASP A 547 14.74 8.73 5.16
C ASP A 547 14.99 8.79 3.65
N VAL A 548 14.76 7.66 2.97
CA VAL A 548 14.84 7.55 1.51
C VAL A 548 13.44 7.65 0.91
N VAL A 549 13.26 8.57 -0.01
CA VAL A 549 11.98 8.79 -0.69
C VAL A 549 11.47 7.51 -1.35
N GLY A 550 10.23 7.12 -1.01
CA GLY A 550 9.58 5.94 -1.56
C GLY A 550 9.52 4.78 -0.56
N HIS A 551 9.02 3.64 -1.00
CA HIS A 551 8.84 2.46 -0.16
C HIS A 551 9.17 1.17 -0.91
N GLY A 552 9.36 0.10 -0.16
CA GLY A 552 9.65 -1.22 -0.68
C GLY A 552 11.14 -1.55 -0.70
N LEU A 553 11.45 -2.67 -1.32
CA LEU A 553 12.80 -3.25 -1.31
C LEU A 553 13.87 -2.29 -1.84
N HIS A 554 13.49 -1.44 -2.79
CA HIS A 554 14.37 -0.48 -3.44
C HIS A 554 14.80 0.63 -2.45
N ALA A 555 13.84 1.24 -1.74
CA ALA A 555 14.14 2.23 -0.72
C ALA A 555 15.03 1.64 0.39
N ALA A 556 14.75 0.41 0.85
CA ALA A 556 15.57 -0.28 1.82
C ALA A 556 16.99 -0.57 1.32
N ALA A 557 17.16 -0.97 0.06
CA ALA A 557 18.49 -1.20 -0.53
C ALA A 557 19.29 0.11 -0.60
N THR A 558 18.67 1.21 -1.01
CA THR A 558 19.29 2.55 -1.05
C THR A 558 19.65 3.01 0.37
N MET A 559 18.76 2.84 1.33
CA MET A 559 18.98 3.11 2.74
C MET A 559 20.22 2.35 3.26
N GLY A 560 20.35 1.06 2.97
CA GLY A 560 21.52 0.27 3.35
C GLY A 560 22.83 0.79 2.73
N ARG A 561 22.80 1.23 1.46
CA ARG A 561 23.95 1.87 0.78
C ARG A 561 24.31 3.20 1.46
N LEU A 562 23.31 4.04 1.75
CA LEU A 562 23.52 5.34 2.41
C LEU A 562 24.08 5.17 3.81
N ARG A 563 23.48 4.30 4.63
CA ARG A 563 23.96 4.01 5.97
C ARG A 563 25.43 3.52 5.97
N THR A 564 25.77 2.60 5.05
CA THR A 564 27.14 2.11 4.91
C THR A 564 28.09 3.24 4.50
N ALA A 565 27.65 4.12 3.57
CA ALA A 565 28.43 5.26 3.13
C ALA A 565 28.65 6.27 4.28
N VAL A 566 27.59 6.59 5.05
CA VAL A 566 27.71 7.44 6.24
C VAL A 566 28.75 6.89 7.20
N HIS A 567 28.68 5.60 7.54
CA HIS A 567 29.64 4.96 8.43
C HIS A 567 31.08 5.09 7.91
N ASN A 568 31.29 4.81 6.62
CA ASN A 568 32.60 4.93 5.98
C ASN A 568 33.10 6.37 5.94
N PHE A 569 32.27 7.35 5.57
CA PHE A 569 32.67 8.76 5.54
C PHE A 569 32.93 9.30 6.97
N SER A 570 32.18 8.84 7.97
CA SER A 570 32.43 9.20 9.37
C SER A 570 33.85 8.77 9.85
N THR A 571 34.41 7.69 9.29
CA THR A 571 35.79 7.28 9.59
C THR A 571 36.85 8.25 9.07
N LEU A 572 36.49 9.10 8.11
CA LEU A 572 37.37 10.15 7.57
C LEU A 572 37.41 11.40 8.45
N ASP A 573 36.59 11.42 9.49
CA ASP A 573 36.50 12.53 10.47
C ASP A 573 36.15 13.89 9.84
N LEU A 574 35.29 13.87 8.81
CA LEU A 574 34.83 15.04 8.08
C LEU A 574 33.75 15.82 8.85
N PRO A 575 33.61 17.13 8.63
CA PRO A 575 32.51 17.91 9.20
C PRO A 575 31.18 17.51 8.58
N PRO A 576 30.03 17.79 9.27
CA PRO A 576 28.70 17.36 8.85
C PRO A 576 28.30 17.76 7.43
N ASP A 577 28.61 18.96 7.01
CA ASP A 577 28.32 19.47 5.67
C ASP A 577 29.07 18.73 4.56
N GLU A 578 30.35 18.36 4.79
CA GLU A 578 31.14 17.56 3.85
C GLU A 578 30.58 16.12 3.74
N ILE A 579 30.16 15.53 4.87
CA ILE A 579 29.52 14.21 4.87
C ILE A 579 28.26 14.25 4.01
N LEU A 580 27.40 15.26 4.19
CA LEU A 580 26.18 15.42 3.40
C LEU A 580 26.47 15.69 1.92
N ASN A 581 27.52 16.47 1.60
CA ASN A 581 27.96 16.67 0.22
C ASN A 581 28.40 15.34 -0.45
N HIS A 582 29.12 14.49 0.26
CA HIS A 582 29.50 13.17 -0.26
C HIS A 582 28.29 12.25 -0.45
N LEU A 583 27.31 12.30 0.46
CA LEU A 583 26.06 11.54 0.33
C LEU A 583 25.20 12.04 -0.83
N ASP A 584 25.12 13.35 -1.05
CA ASP A 584 24.40 13.95 -2.18
C ASP A 584 24.95 13.46 -3.53
N LEU A 585 26.28 13.45 -3.66
CA LEU A 585 26.96 12.89 -4.84
C LEU A 585 26.69 11.38 -5.02
N LEU A 586 26.59 10.64 -3.92
CA LEU A 586 26.28 9.21 -3.97
C LEU A 586 24.85 8.98 -4.41
N VAL A 587 23.87 9.69 -3.85
CA VAL A 587 22.46 9.60 -4.24
C VAL A 587 22.28 9.97 -5.70
N GLY A 588 22.93 11.03 -6.17
CA GLY A 588 22.90 11.42 -7.58
C GLY A 588 23.47 10.35 -8.52
N ARG A 589 24.47 9.58 -8.09
CA ARG A 589 24.97 8.42 -8.87
C ARG A 589 24.01 7.26 -8.85
N ILE A 590 23.39 6.95 -7.70
CA ILE A 590 22.36 5.91 -7.58
C ILE A 590 21.20 6.22 -8.53
N ASP A 591 20.70 7.45 -8.53
CA ASP A 591 19.62 7.89 -9.43
C ASP A 591 19.97 7.72 -10.91
N GLN A 592 21.22 8.00 -11.29
CA GLN A 592 21.69 7.81 -12.68
C GLN A 592 21.80 6.34 -13.09
N GLU A 593 22.28 5.48 -12.19
CA GLU A 593 22.40 4.03 -12.44
C GLU A 593 21.02 3.39 -12.63
N GLU A 594 20.04 3.80 -11.84
CA GLU A 594 18.69 3.24 -11.80
C GLU A 594 17.77 3.86 -12.86
N GLY A 595 17.92 5.14 -13.17
CA GLY A 595 17.17 5.81 -14.24
C GLY A 595 17.42 5.23 -15.64
N ALA A 596 18.49 4.43 -15.80
CA ALA A 596 18.78 3.71 -17.05
C ALA A 596 18.01 2.38 -17.18
N VAL A 597 17.43 1.85 -16.13
CA VAL A 597 16.87 0.47 -16.08
C VAL A 597 15.35 0.41 -15.86
N ALA A 598 14.72 1.41 -15.24
CA ALA A 598 13.29 1.40 -14.97
C ALA A 598 12.68 2.80 -14.99
N SER A 599 11.35 2.87 -15.19
CA SER A 599 10.49 4.04 -14.96
C SER A 599 10.41 4.43 -13.46
N ALA A 600 11.48 4.26 -12.71
CA ALA A 600 11.58 4.59 -11.29
C ALA A 600 11.66 6.11 -11.12
N GLY A 601 10.95 6.64 -10.13
CA GLY A 601 11.00 8.06 -9.77
C GLY A 601 12.40 8.49 -9.35
N VAL A 602 12.60 9.79 -9.23
CA VAL A 602 13.86 10.39 -8.75
C VAL A 602 14.23 9.79 -7.40
N VAL A 603 15.42 9.20 -7.28
CA VAL A 603 15.94 8.74 -5.98
C VAL A 603 16.36 9.98 -5.20
N GLY A 604 15.75 10.18 -4.04
CA GLY A 604 16.07 11.27 -3.12
C GLY A 604 16.11 10.73 -1.69
N ALA A 605 16.80 11.43 -0.80
CA ALA A 605 16.78 11.09 0.61
C ALA A 605 16.87 12.35 1.47
N THR A 606 16.34 12.26 2.69
CA THR A 606 16.57 13.27 3.73
C THR A 606 17.58 12.74 4.74
N CYS A 607 18.39 13.59 5.30
CA CYS A 607 19.38 13.21 6.30
C CYS A 607 19.69 14.35 7.26
N LEU A 608 19.76 14.04 8.56
CA LEU A 608 20.35 14.87 9.60
C LEU A 608 21.58 14.16 10.12
N TYR A 609 22.72 14.84 10.09
CA TYR A 609 23.98 14.36 10.63
C TYR A 609 24.48 15.32 11.72
N ALA A 610 24.74 14.80 12.91
CA ALA A 610 25.16 15.58 14.06
C ALA A 610 26.39 14.94 14.71
N ILE A 611 27.41 15.73 15.05
CA ILE A 611 28.60 15.31 15.80
C ILE A 611 28.58 15.98 17.15
N TYR A 612 28.49 15.21 18.23
CA TYR A 612 28.63 15.70 19.58
C TYR A 612 30.05 15.46 20.09
N ASP A 613 30.67 16.51 20.66
CA ASP A 613 31.96 16.48 21.32
C ASP A 613 31.75 16.67 22.84
N PRO A 614 32.01 15.62 23.67
CA PRO A 614 31.77 15.67 25.09
C PRO A 614 32.81 16.50 25.87
N VAL A 615 33.94 16.82 25.23
CA VAL A 615 35.00 17.67 25.86
C VAL A 615 34.60 19.15 25.73
N SER A 616 34.28 19.59 24.54
CA SER A 616 33.84 20.97 24.31
C SER A 616 32.35 21.20 24.59
N ARG A 617 31.55 20.11 24.71
CA ARG A 617 30.08 20.14 24.84
C ARG A 617 29.40 20.83 23.64
N ARG A 618 30.05 20.79 22.47
CA ARG A 618 29.49 21.32 21.24
C ARG A 618 28.94 20.20 20.36
N CYS A 619 27.89 20.55 19.68
CA CYS A 619 27.30 19.70 18.68
C CYS A 619 27.28 20.43 17.34
N ALA A 620 27.97 19.88 16.36
CA ALA A 620 27.97 20.36 14.98
C ALA A 620 26.94 19.57 14.20
N MET A 621 26.01 20.24 13.52
CA MET A 621 24.91 19.61 12.79
C MET A 621 24.74 20.20 11.40
N ALA A 622 24.41 19.33 10.45
CA ALA A 622 23.92 19.72 9.13
C ALA A 622 22.75 18.86 8.72
N ARG A 623 21.83 19.42 7.95
CA ARG A 623 20.63 18.70 7.48
C ARG A 623 20.41 18.83 5.99
N ALA A 624 19.97 17.74 5.38
CA ALA A 624 19.58 17.65 3.97
C ALA A 624 18.09 17.33 3.89
N GLY A 625 17.22 18.34 3.83
CA GLY A 625 15.78 18.17 3.72
C GLY A 625 15.07 17.50 4.92
N HIS A 626 15.82 17.17 5.98
CA HIS A 626 15.33 16.41 7.13
C HIS A 626 14.66 17.32 8.17
N PRO A 627 13.69 16.84 8.99
CA PRO A 627 13.14 17.58 10.11
C PRO A 627 14.21 18.09 11.09
N VAL A 628 13.94 19.23 11.74
CA VAL A 628 14.82 19.79 12.76
C VAL A 628 14.72 18.93 14.02
N PRO A 629 15.83 18.58 14.70
CA PRO A 629 15.78 17.83 15.94
C PRO A 629 15.15 18.68 17.05
N ALA A 630 14.51 18.02 18.03
CA ALA A 630 14.10 18.71 19.25
C ALA A 630 15.23 18.62 20.29
N MET A 631 15.36 19.65 21.10
CA MET A 631 16.28 19.71 22.24
C MET A 631 15.51 19.89 23.54
N VAL A 632 15.69 18.99 24.48
CA VAL A 632 15.20 19.11 25.86
C VAL A 632 16.33 19.60 26.71
N HIS A 633 16.21 20.83 27.21
CA HIS A 633 17.19 21.46 28.03
C HIS A 633 17.09 20.98 29.50
N VAL A 634 18.15 21.17 30.25
CA VAL A 634 18.21 20.77 31.68
C VAL A 634 17.16 21.51 32.53
N ASP A 635 16.71 22.67 32.10
CA ASP A 635 15.63 23.42 32.74
C ASP A 635 14.23 22.93 32.40
N GLY A 636 14.13 21.91 31.56
CA GLY A 636 12.88 21.34 31.09
C GLY A 636 12.25 22.04 29.89
N SER A 637 12.87 23.09 29.40
CA SER A 637 12.40 23.74 28.16
C SER A 637 12.71 22.88 26.94
N VAL A 638 11.80 22.89 25.96
CA VAL A 638 11.97 22.18 24.68
C VAL A 638 12.07 23.20 23.56
N SER A 639 13.16 23.15 22.83
CA SER A 639 13.41 24.03 21.69
C SER A 639 13.75 23.24 20.41
N PHE A 640 13.58 23.87 19.29
CA PHE A 640 14.00 23.39 17.98
C PHE A 640 15.06 24.35 17.45
N PRO A 641 16.30 23.88 17.24
CA PRO A 641 17.37 24.77 16.83
C PRO A 641 17.14 25.31 15.42
N ASP A 642 17.54 26.56 15.20
CA ASP A 642 17.54 27.17 13.88
C ASP A 642 18.75 26.64 13.07
N LEU A 643 18.53 25.55 12.34
CA LEU A 643 19.54 24.92 11.50
C LEU A 643 19.37 25.38 10.05
N PRO A 644 20.46 25.67 9.33
CA PRO A 644 20.42 25.97 7.91
C PRO A 644 19.64 24.90 7.14
N ALA A 645 18.73 25.33 6.28
CA ALA A 645 17.90 24.45 5.49
C ALA A 645 18.68 23.99 4.23
N GLY A 646 19.16 22.76 4.22
CA GLY A 646 19.70 22.12 3.02
C GLY A 646 18.63 21.44 2.17
N PRO A 647 18.83 21.31 0.84
CA PRO A 647 17.96 20.51 -0.02
C PRO A 647 18.05 19.03 0.34
N PRO A 648 17.02 18.21 0.06
CA PRO A 648 17.17 16.75 0.11
C PRO A 648 18.32 16.26 -0.75
N LEU A 649 18.96 15.17 -0.33
CA LEU A 649 20.05 14.51 -1.06
C LEU A 649 19.55 14.03 -2.43
N GLY A 650 20.42 14.14 -3.43
CA GLY A 650 20.14 13.73 -4.82
C GLY A 650 19.59 14.85 -5.70
N LEU A 651 19.21 16.00 -5.13
CA LEU A 651 18.81 17.17 -5.93
C LEU A 651 20.01 17.90 -6.53
N GLY A 652 21.18 17.86 -5.88
CA GLY A 652 22.43 18.40 -6.33
C GLY A 652 22.49 19.94 -6.42
N GLY A 653 23.71 20.47 -6.42
CA GLY A 653 24.01 21.87 -6.84
C GLY A 653 23.90 22.93 -5.76
N MET A 654 23.64 22.57 -4.50
CA MET A 654 23.66 23.50 -3.36
C MET A 654 24.55 22.93 -2.26
N PRO A 655 25.47 23.72 -1.68
CA PRO A 655 26.27 23.28 -0.55
C PRO A 655 25.37 23.15 0.71
N PHE A 656 25.75 22.23 1.59
CA PHE A 656 25.18 22.15 2.93
C PHE A 656 25.97 23.06 3.87
N GLU A 657 25.35 23.47 4.95
CA GLU A 657 25.97 24.33 5.97
C GLU A 657 25.90 23.66 7.33
N THR A 658 26.98 23.69 8.07
CA THR A 658 27.06 23.20 9.44
C THR A 658 26.72 24.31 10.43
N ALA A 659 25.81 24.02 11.37
CA ALA A 659 25.58 24.86 12.55
C ALA A 659 26.23 24.22 13.77
N GLU A 660 26.83 25.01 14.64
CA GLU A 660 27.36 24.57 15.92
C GLU A 660 26.49 25.06 17.07
N LEU A 661 26.14 24.15 17.98
CA LEU A 661 25.33 24.39 19.16
C LEU A 661 26.07 23.96 20.40
N GLU A 662 25.93 24.69 21.48
CA GLU A 662 26.42 24.26 22.78
C GLU A 662 25.34 23.44 23.46
N LEU A 663 25.66 22.20 23.84
CA LEU A 663 24.78 21.28 24.53
C LEU A 663 25.33 20.99 25.93
N PRO A 664 24.84 21.66 26.97
CA PRO A 664 25.18 21.32 28.33
C PRO A 664 24.92 19.87 28.65
N GLU A 665 25.68 19.32 29.62
CA GLU A 665 25.47 17.98 30.13
C GLU A 665 24.04 17.78 30.63
N GLY A 666 23.42 16.65 30.27
CA GLY A 666 22.03 16.34 30.59
C GLY A 666 21.02 16.81 29.55
N THR A 667 21.41 17.61 28.56
CA THR A 667 20.54 17.99 27.42
C THR A 667 20.18 16.75 26.62
N GLN A 668 18.91 16.56 26.29
CA GLN A 668 18.49 15.49 25.39
C GLN A 668 18.31 16.03 23.96
N LEU A 669 18.98 15.42 23.01
CA LEU A 669 18.78 15.65 21.58
C LEU A 669 17.87 14.57 21.02
N VAL A 670 16.77 14.98 20.38
CA VAL A 670 15.74 14.07 19.86
C VAL A 670 15.73 14.19 18.35
N LEU A 671 16.20 13.16 17.68
CA LEU A 671 16.19 13.04 16.22
C LEU A 671 15.08 12.07 15.81
N TYR A 672 14.39 12.39 14.75
CA TYR A 672 13.23 11.62 14.31
C TYR A 672 12.96 11.82 12.82
N THR A 673 12.36 10.81 12.20
CA THR A 673 11.85 10.91 10.82
C THR A 673 10.45 11.53 10.79
N ASP A 674 10.05 12.01 9.65
CA ASP A 674 8.77 12.71 9.47
C ASP A 674 7.54 11.84 9.81
N GLY A 675 7.61 10.51 9.64
CA GLY A 675 6.57 9.59 10.04
C GLY A 675 6.13 9.67 11.50
N LEU A 676 6.98 10.26 12.39
CA LEU A 676 6.61 10.54 13.78
C LEU A 676 5.63 11.72 13.90
N ILE A 677 5.81 12.77 13.10
CA ILE A 677 5.12 14.05 13.25
C ILE A 677 4.07 14.28 12.15
N GLU A 678 4.19 13.59 11.00
CA GLU A 678 3.30 13.74 9.86
C GLU A 678 2.30 12.58 9.78
N GLU A 679 1.02 12.90 9.64
CA GLU A 679 -0.04 11.96 9.35
C GLU A 679 -1.07 12.63 8.42
N ARG A 680 -1.78 11.85 7.58
CA ARG A 680 -2.81 12.40 6.65
C ARG A 680 -3.86 13.30 7.30
N THR A 681 -4.13 13.09 8.58
CA THR A 681 -5.14 13.82 9.36
C THR A 681 -4.53 14.85 10.30
N ARG A 682 -3.21 14.91 10.38
CA ARG A 682 -2.46 15.77 11.32
C ARG A 682 -1.42 16.56 10.55
N ASP A 683 -1.52 17.89 10.63
CA ASP A 683 -0.53 18.80 10.08
C ASP A 683 0.81 18.64 10.83
N ILE A 684 1.92 18.83 10.13
CA ILE A 684 3.28 18.70 10.68
C ILE A 684 3.50 19.64 11.88
N ASP A 685 2.94 20.85 11.85
CA ASP A 685 3.04 21.81 12.94
C ASP A 685 2.34 21.29 14.22
N VAL A 686 1.21 20.61 14.06
CA VAL A 686 0.51 19.95 15.17
C VAL A 686 1.33 18.79 15.72
N GLY A 687 1.97 18.01 14.85
CA GLY A 687 2.86 16.93 15.24
C GLY A 687 4.06 17.43 16.06
N ILE A 688 4.70 18.51 15.62
CA ILE A 688 5.81 19.17 16.32
C ILE A 688 5.36 19.66 17.71
N GLU A 689 4.16 20.25 17.81
CA GLU A 689 3.62 20.73 19.08
C GLU A 689 3.29 19.58 20.05
N LEU A 690 2.80 18.44 19.57
CA LEU A 690 2.58 17.23 20.37
C LEU A 690 3.93 16.66 20.86
N LEU A 691 4.93 16.59 19.98
CA LEU A 691 6.27 16.18 20.34
C LEU A 691 6.84 17.08 21.43
N ARG A 692 6.72 18.39 21.27
CA ARG A 692 7.14 19.37 22.28
C ARG A 692 6.47 19.14 23.64
N LYS A 693 5.17 18.87 23.65
CA LYS A 693 4.41 18.59 24.88
C LYS A 693 4.82 17.28 25.53
N ALA A 694 4.97 16.22 24.75
CA ALA A 694 5.40 14.91 25.24
C ALA A 694 6.77 15.00 25.93
N LEU A 695 7.72 15.70 25.31
CA LEU A 695 9.06 15.91 25.85
C LEU A 695 9.09 16.82 27.08
N ALA A 696 8.30 17.91 27.06
CA ALA A 696 8.25 18.87 28.17
C ALA A 696 7.55 18.31 29.42
N SER A 697 6.72 17.28 29.30
CA SER A 697 5.96 16.74 30.42
C SER A 697 6.81 16.20 31.56
N HIS A 698 7.96 15.61 31.25
CA HIS A 698 8.92 15.07 32.22
C HIS A 698 10.34 15.11 31.63
N PRO A 699 11.03 16.22 31.71
CA PRO A 699 12.33 16.43 31.04
C PRO A 699 13.47 15.57 31.62
N ASP A 700 13.37 15.12 32.86
CA ASP A 700 14.39 14.31 33.52
C ASP A 700 14.30 12.80 33.21
N ARG A 701 13.33 12.36 32.43
CA ARG A 701 13.21 10.94 32.06
C ARG A 701 14.48 10.43 31.40
N PRO A 702 14.87 9.19 31.68
CA PRO A 702 15.89 8.51 30.89
C PRO A 702 15.47 8.46 29.41
N PRO A 703 16.41 8.44 28.44
CA PRO A 703 16.10 8.37 27.01
C PRO A 703 15.15 7.25 26.65
N GLU A 704 15.26 6.08 27.28
CA GLU A 704 14.40 4.92 27.06
C GLU A 704 12.92 5.20 27.39
N GLU A 705 12.68 5.84 28.54
CA GLU A 705 11.33 6.23 28.97
C GLU A 705 10.79 7.39 28.12
N SER A 706 11.67 8.30 27.70
CA SER A 706 11.33 9.40 26.81
C SER A 706 10.87 8.89 25.44
N CYS A 707 11.57 7.90 24.88
CA CYS A 707 11.15 7.24 23.65
C CYS A 707 9.75 6.65 23.76
N GLN A 708 9.47 5.92 24.85
CA GLN A 708 8.16 5.32 25.05
C GLN A 708 7.05 6.37 25.19
N ALA A 709 7.29 7.42 25.97
CA ALA A 709 6.32 8.48 26.19
C ALA A 709 5.98 9.25 24.90
N VAL A 710 6.98 9.53 24.06
CA VAL A 710 6.78 10.16 22.75
C VAL A 710 5.92 9.29 21.85
N LEU A 711 6.19 7.98 21.80
CA LEU A 711 5.40 7.07 20.97
C LEU A 711 3.96 6.93 21.47
N ASP A 712 3.75 6.81 22.76
CA ASP A 712 2.41 6.68 23.35
C ASP A 712 1.53 7.92 23.10
N GLU A 713 2.14 9.12 23.07
CA GLU A 713 1.43 10.38 22.83
C GLU A 713 1.16 10.63 21.33
N LEU A 714 2.15 10.37 20.46
CA LEU A 714 2.07 10.72 19.05
C LEU A 714 1.50 9.61 18.20
N LEU A 715 1.65 8.34 18.58
CA LEU A 715 1.29 7.17 17.78
C LEU A 715 0.39 6.21 18.57
N PRO A 716 -0.87 6.58 18.86
CA PRO A 716 -1.82 5.70 19.58
C PRO A 716 -2.24 4.46 18.77
N SER A 717 -1.94 4.43 17.48
CA SER A 717 -2.15 3.31 16.57
C SER A 717 -0.88 3.01 15.78
N ARG A 718 -0.85 1.88 15.06
CA ARG A 718 0.30 1.56 14.19
C ARG A 718 0.49 2.64 13.12
N PRO A 719 1.71 3.16 12.96
CA PRO A 719 2.01 4.20 12.01
C PRO A 719 1.80 3.72 10.55
N ARG A 720 1.48 4.65 9.68
CA ARG A 720 1.33 4.39 8.24
C ARG A 720 2.64 4.51 7.48
N ASP A 721 3.57 5.29 8.01
CA ASP A 721 4.92 5.41 7.54
C ASP A 721 5.89 4.88 8.59
N ASP A 722 7.11 4.55 8.20
CA ASP A 722 8.13 4.12 9.15
C ASP A 722 8.45 5.27 10.12
N VAL A 723 8.85 4.92 11.31
CA VAL A 723 9.26 5.89 12.32
C VAL A 723 10.58 5.47 12.90
N ALA A 724 11.59 6.27 12.68
CA ALA A 724 12.86 6.21 13.41
C ALA A 724 12.89 7.32 14.44
N LEU A 725 13.12 6.97 15.70
CA LEU A 725 13.26 7.89 16.82
C LEU A 725 14.55 7.55 17.55
N LEU A 726 15.42 8.54 17.70
CA LEU A 726 16.69 8.44 18.40
C LEU A 726 16.76 9.57 19.43
N ILE A 727 16.87 9.23 20.71
CA ILE A 727 17.01 10.18 21.82
C ILE A 727 18.39 9.98 22.46
N ALA A 728 19.16 11.04 22.51
CA ALA A 728 20.50 11.03 23.05
C ALA A 728 20.64 12.09 24.16
N ARG A 729 20.91 11.67 25.39
CA ARG A 729 21.22 12.56 26.51
C ARG A 729 22.72 12.80 26.55
N THR A 730 23.14 14.05 26.57
CA THR A 730 24.55 14.43 26.60
C THR A 730 25.17 14.12 27.95
N ARG A 731 26.38 13.59 27.88
CA ARG A 731 27.30 13.45 28.99
C ARG A 731 28.54 14.28 28.70
N ALA A 732 29.13 14.84 29.70
CA ALA A 732 30.42 15.52 29.60
C ALA A 732 31.56 14.61 30.07
N ILE A 733 32.69 14.73 29.46
CA ILE A 733 33.90 14.09 30.00
C ILE A 733 34.36 14.88 31.21
N PRO A 734 34.64 14.21 32.36
CA PRO A 734 35.15 14.87 33.53
C PRO A 734 36.44 15.66 33.25
N PRO A 735 36.57 16.90 33.76
CA PRO A 735 37.75 17.73 33.47
C PRO A 735 39.08 17.09 33.87
N ASP A 736 39.09 16.22 34.90
CA ASP A 736 40.25 15.47 35.33
C ASP A 736 40.66 14.34 34.37
N HIS A 737 39.78 14.00 33.43
CA HIS A 737 40.08 13.05 32.34
C HIS A 737 40.64 13.73 31.08
N VAL A 738 40.74 15.05 31.09
CA VAL A 738 41.26 15.84 29.97
C VAL A 738 42.49 16.62 30.44
N ALA A 739 43.55 16.56 29.67
CA ALA A 739 44.73 17.37 29.90
C ALA A 739 45.09 18.09 28.60
N ARG A 740 45.34 19.40 28.68
CA ARG A 740 45.64 20.23 27.52
C ARG A 740 46.83 21.12 27.76
N TRP A 741 47.69 21.26 26.73
CA TRP A 741 48.89 22.08 26.79
C TRP A 741 49.04 22.86 25.47
N ASP A 742 49.49 24.11 25.58
CA ASP A 742 49.95 24.91 24.46
C ASP A 742 51.45 24.66 24.27
N VAL A 743 51.85 24.30 23.05
CA VAL A 743 53.21 23.91 22.74
C VAL A 743 53.92 25.03 21.97
N PRO A 744 55.01 25.58 22.50
CA PRO A 744 55.83 26.50 21.73
C PRO A 744 56.34 25.87 20.44
N SER A 745 56.46 26.70 19.37
CA SER A 745 57.00 26.21 18.07
C SER A 745 58.54 26.11 18.12
N ASP A 746 59.04 25.46 19.18
CA ASP A 746 60.44 25.20 19.45
C ASP A 746 60.68 23.68 19.60
N PRO A 747 61.61 23.07 18.86
CA PRO A 747 61.93 21.68 19.02
C PRO A 747 62.29 21.23 20.46
N ALA A 748 62.81 22.15 21.28
CA ALA A 748 63.10 21.87 22.70
C ALA A 748 61.82 21.54 23.49
N ALA A 749 60.68 22.11 23.15
CA ALA A 749 59.41 21.87 23.84
C ALA A 749 58.96 20.42 23.76
N VAL A 750 59.43 19.61 22.84
CA VAL A 750 59.10 18.19 22.71
C VAL A 750 59.53 17.41 23.94
N ALA A 751 60.70 17.72 24.52
CA ALA A 751 61.16 17.05 25.73
C ALA A 751 60.34 17.41 26.97
N ASP A 752 59.94 18.68 27.08
CA ASP A 752 59.13 19.15 28.19
C ASP A 752 57.71 18.55 28.11
N MET A 753 57.19 18.45 26.91
CA MET A 753 55.88 17.81 26.71
C MET A 753 55.88 16.33 27.00
N ARG A 754 56.92 15.59 26.66
CA ARG A 754 57.02 14.18 27.07
C ARG A 754 56.95 14.05 28.59
N ALA A 755 57.74 14.86 29.33
CA ALA A 755 57.74 14.82 30.78
C ALA A 755 56.35 15.15 31.36
N ALA A 756 55.70 16.22 30.86
CA ALA A 756 54.35 16.61 31.27
C ALA A 756 53.32 15.52 31.03
N VAL A 757 53.41 14.87 29.88
CA VAL A 757 52.49 13.76 29.51
C VAL A 757 52.74 12.53 30.37
N THR A 758 54.00 12.17 30.62
CA THR A 758 54.34 11.04 31.48
C THR A 758 53.81 11.27 32.89
N GLU A 759 54.06 12.46 33.47
CA GLU A 759 53.53 12.86 34.77
C GLU A 759 52.00 12.74 34.81
N LYS A 760 51.32 13.18 33.76
CA LYS A 760 49.84 13.10 33.69
C LYS A 760 49.34 11.67 33.56
N LEU A 761 50.04 10.81 32.82
CA LEU A 761 49.71 9.40 32.73
C LEU A 761 49.92 8.67 34.05
N ASP A 762 50.97 9.01 34.79
CA ASP A 762 51.19 8.47 36.15
C ASP A 762 50.07 8.90 37.10
N GLU A 763 49.64 10.17 37.07
CA GLU A 763 48.48 10.63 37.82
C GLU A 763 47.19 9.83 37.47
N TRP A 764 47.07 9.44 36.26
CA TRP A 764 45.92 8.65 35.77
C TRP A 764 46.07 7.15 36.04
N GLY A 765 47.21 6.69 36.55
CA GLY A 765 47.49 5.27 36.75
C GLY A 765 47.74 4.49 35.48
N LEU A 766 48.17 5.18 34.39
CA LEU A 766 48.36 4.65 33.05
C LEU A 766 49.83 4.51 32.65
N SER A 767 50.75 4.24 33.62
CA SER A 767 52.19 4.11 33.40
C SER A 767 52.55 3.04 32.36
N GLU A 768 51.73 2.00 32.18
CA GLU A 768 51.94 0.91 31.21
C GLU A 768 51.95 1.41 29.77
N VAL A 769 51.13 2.42 29.44
CA VAL A 769 51.01 2.98 28.08
C VAL A 769 51.91 4.21 27.87
N ALA A 770 52.62 4.66 28.96
CA ALA A 770 53.41 5.89 28.93
C ALA A 770 54.51 5.87 27.83
N PHE A 771 55.23 4.77 27.69
CA PHE A 771 56.28 4.65 26.67
C PHE A 771 55.71 4.80 25.24
N ALA A 772 54.60 4.12 24.94
CA ALA A 772 53.95 4.24 23.64
C ALA A 772 53.45 5.65 23.38
N MET A 773 52.81 6.27 24.37
CA MET A 773 52.28 7.62 24.29
C MET A 773 53.39 8.67 24.14
N GLU A 774 54.53 8.55 24.88
CA GLU A 774 55.70 9.41 24.72
C GLU A 774 56.25 9.40 23.31
N LEU A 775 56.32 8.23 22.68
CA LEU A 775 56.77 8.10 21.33
C LEU A 775 55.79 8.78 20.35
N VAL A 776 54.49 8.45 20.48
CA VAL A 776 53.42 9.03 19.66
C VAL A 776 53.45 10.56 19.72
N ILE A 777 53.45 11.12 20.93
CA ILE A 777 53.46 12.56 21.14
C ILE A 777 54.74 13.21 20.57
N SER A 778 55.90 12.59 20.75
CA SER A 778 57.16 13.11 20.22
C SER A 778 57.13 13.24 18.71
N GLU A 779 56.60 12.23 18.03
CA GLU A 779 56.45 12.24 16.58
C GLU A 779 55.42 13.26 16.10
N LEU A 780 54.25 13.29 16.75
CA LEU A 780 53.14 14.19 16.34
C LEU A 780 53.51 15.66 16.59
N ILE A 781 54.13 16.00 17.73
CA ILE A 781 54.55 17.37 18.04
C ILE A 781 55.71 17.78 17.13
N THR A 782 56.67 16.89 16.91
CA THR A 782 57.76 17.17 15.95
C THR A 782 57.25 17.47 14.57
N ASN A 783 56.24 16.71 14.13
CA ASN A 783 55.60 16.95 12.81
C ASN A 783 54.84 18.29 12.81
N ALA A 784 54.12 18.62 13.88
CA ALA A 784 53.39 19.90 13.99
C ALA A 784 54.35 21.09 13.97
N ILE A 785 55.52 21.00 14.65
CA ILE A 785 56.52 22.08 14.70
C ILE A 785 57.25 22.20 13.32
N ARG A 786 57.57 21.07 12.70
CA ARG A 786 58.33 21.07 11.42
C ARG A 786 57.48 21.38 10.19
N TYR A 787 56.30 20.90 10.16
CA TYR A 787 55.42 20.90 8.93
C TYR A 787 54.10 21.60 9.13
N GLY A 788 53.73 21.91 10.36
CA GLY A 788 52.53 22.65 10.75
C GLY A 788 52.75 24.15 10.87
N SER A 789 51.84 24.84 11.51
CA SER A 789 51.92 26.25 11.83
C SER A 789 51.34 26.51 13.23
N ALA A 790 51.81 27.56 13.91
CA ALA A 790 51.30 27.97 15.20
C ALA A 790 49.80 28.41 15.09
N PRO A 791 49.00 28.23 16.14
CA PRO A 791 49.35 27.64 17.44
C PRO A 791 49.43 26.10 17.38
N VAL A 792 50.31 25.49 18.16
CA VAL A 792 50.36 24.05 18.37
C VAL A 792 49.77 23.74 19.74
N THR A 793 48.82 22.84 19.82
CA THR A 793 48.24 22.40 21.09
C THR A 793 48.21 20.89 21.17
N VAL A 794 48.41 20.34 22.36
CA VAL A 794 48.31 18.92 22.69
C VAL A 794 47.16 18.70 23.64
N GLN A 795 46.36 17.69 23.36
CA GLN A 795 45.29 17.27 24.28
C GLN A 795 45.38 15.76 24.51
N LEU A 796 45.33 15.35 25.74
CA LEU A 796 45.15 13.97 26.15
C LEU A 796 43.74 13.80 26.70
N LEU A 797 43.11 12.72 26.31
CA LEU A 797 41.78 12.34 26.75
C LEU A 797 41.78 10.90 27.23
N ARG A 798 41.42 10.71 28.50
CA ARG A 798 41.21 9.39 29.12
C ARG A 798 39.71 9.06 29.13
N ASP A 799 39.33 8.13 28.30
CA ASP A 799 37.97 7.59 28.28
C ASP A 799 38.03 6.08 28.08
N ARG A 800 37.40 5.52 27.06
CA ARG A 800 37.48 4.10 26.66
C ARG A 800 38.83 3.73 26.04
N ALA A 801 39.45 4.69 25.44
CA ALA A 801 40.83 4.64 24.99
C ALA A 801 41.58 5.87 25.51
N LEU A 802 42.90 5.82 25.49
CA LEU A 802 43.73 6.99 25.68
C LEU A 802 43.91 7.66 24.32
N THR A 803 43.31 8.81 24.13
CA THR A 803 43.43 9.58 22.91
C THR A 803 44.42 10.73 23.07
N CYS A 804 45.37 10.83 22.16
CA CYS A 804 46.23 11.98 21.99
C CYS A 804 45.80 12.77 20.75
N GLU A 805 45.55 14.05 20.89
CA GLU A 805 45.29 15.00 19.81
C GLU A 805 46.37 16.06 19.76
N VAL A 806 46.97 16.26 18.59
CA VAL A 806 47.91 17.36 18.34
C VAL A 806 47.35 18.25 17.25
N ALA A 807 46.97 19.46 17.63
CA ALA A 807 46.44 20.44 16.70
C ALA A 807 47.50 21.45 16.24
N ASP A 808 47.50 21.82 14.97
CA ASP A 808 48.31 22.88 14.42
C ASP A 808 47.53 23.73 13.39
N GLY A 809 47.99 24.95 13.11
CA GLY A 809 47.32 25.93 12.24
C GLY A 809 47.44 25.64 10.76
N SER A 810 48.00 24.50 10.32
CA SER A 810 48.22 24.18 8.89
C SER A 810 47.11 23.23 8.39
N SER A 811 46.62 23.49 7.19
CA SER A 811 45.69 22.61 6.47
C SER A 811 46.38 21.57 5.57
N THR A 812 47.73 21.44 5.67
CA THR A 812 48.48 20.51 4.82
C THR A 812 48.26 19.07 5.27
N SER A 813 47.80 18.20 4.33
CA SER A 813 47.59 16.78 4.61
C SER A 813 48.89 16.05 4.98
N PRO A 814 48.93 15.29 6.08
CA PRO A 814 50.04 14.42 6.36
C PRO A 814 50.03 13.21 5.43
N HIS A 815 51.20 12.86 4.90
CA HIS A 815 51.37 11.68 4.05
C HIS A 815 52.24 10.63 4.69
N LEU A 816 51.67 9.40 4.82
CA LEU A 816 52.47 8.23 5.15
C LEU A 816 53.49 7.97 4.05
N ARG A 817 54.79 8.04 4.38
CA ARG A 817 55.89 7.66 3.48
C ARG A 817 56.56 6.40 3.99
N TYR A 818 56.73 5.42 3.11
CA TYR A 818 57.66 4.32 3.38
C TYR A 818 59.08 4.86 3.23
N ALA A 819 59.70 5.22 4.32
CA ALA A 819 61.10 5.62 4.29
C ALA A 819 61.99 4.39 4.09
N ALA A 820 62.94 4.50 3.15
CA ALA A 820 63.99 3.47 2.96
C ALA A 820 64.82 3.33 4.25
N THR A 821 65.45 2.18 4.42
CA THR A 821 66.15 1.79 5.64
C THR A 821 67.28 2.77 6.07
N MET A 822 67.69 3.72 5.21
CA MET A 822 68.76 4.69 5.40
C MET A 822 68.26 6.14 5.52
N ASP A 823 66.98 6.42 5.45
CA ASP A 823 66.46 7.78 5.62
C ASP A 823 66.24 8.13 7.11
N GLU A 824 66.87 9.21 7.57
CA GLU A 824 66.68 9.75 8.92
C GLU A 824 65.36 10.49 9.15
N GLY A 825 64.51 10.64 8.12
CA GLY A 825 63.25 11.35 8.20
C GLY A 825 62.11 10.59 7.49
N GLY A 826 60.85 10.74 7.97
CA GLY A 826 59.65 10.21 7.36
C GLY A 826 59.09 8.92 7.96
N ARG A 827 59.66 8.43 9.11
CA ARG A 827 59.12 7.24 9.82
C ARG A 827 58.10 7.58 10.91
N GLY A 828 57.96 8.86 11.26
CA GLY A 828 57.17 9.26 12.44
C GLY A 828 55.73 8.76 12.39
N LEU A 829 54.99 9.05 11.34
CA LEU A 829 53.58 8.57 11.23
C LEU A 829 53.46 7.04 11.07
N PHE A 830 54.48 6.37 10.54
CA PHE A 830 54.52 4.91 10.50
C PHE A 830 54.69 4.33 11.90
N LEU A 831 55.48 4.94 12.75
CA LEU A 831 55.65 4.56 14.17
C LEU A 831 54.34 4.81 14.96
N VAL A 832 53.71 5.95 14.72
CA VAL A 832 52.38 6.23 15.29
C VAL A 832 51.39 5.13 14.89
N ALA A 833 51.30 4.80 13.61
CA ALA A 833 50.42 3.75 13.12
C ALA A 833 50.70 2.36 13.70
N GLN A 834 51.96 2.06 14.12
CA GLN A 834 52.31 0.79 14.74
C GLN A 834 52.08 0.74 16.24
N MET A 835 52.08 1.88 16.90
CA MET A 835 51.93 1.98 18.35
C MET A 835 50.48 2.21 18.79
N THR A 836 49.58 2.53 17.84
CA THR A 836 48.21 2.94 18.12
C THR A 836 47.23 1.98 17.51
N GLU A 837 46.06 1.83 18.12
CA GLU A 837 44.95 1.06 17.52
C GLU A 837 44.38 1.76 16.31
N ARG A 838 44.23 3.08 16.42
CA ARG A 838 43.74 3.94 15.36
C ARG A 838 44.48 5.28 15.41
N TRP A 839 44.64 5.90 14.26
CA TRP A 839 45.10 7.27 14.15
C TRP A 839 44.49 7.92 12.90
N GLY A 840 44.48 9.24 12.84
CA GLY A 840 43.94 9.94 11.69
C GLY A 840 44.15 11.44 11.77
N THR A 841 43.55 12.15 10.82
CA THR A 841 43.63 13.61 10.75
C THR A 841 42.24 14.19 10.58
N ARG A 842 41.92 15.16 11.42
CA ARG A 842 40.70 15.98 11.33
C ARG A 842 41.09 17.39 10.92
N TYR A 843 40.41 17.91 9.94
CA TYR A 843 40.54 19.31 9.51
C TYR A 843 39.53 20.19 10.25
N THR A 844 39.99 21.35 10.71
CA THR A 844 39.20 22.35 11.42
C THR A 844 39.36 23.71 10.75
N PRO A 845 38.46 24.66 10.96
CA PRO A 845 38.65 26.03 10.46
C PRO A 845 39.97 26.67 10.89
N GLY A 846 40.55 26.23 12.01
CA GLY A 846 41.80 26.72 12.53
C GLY A 846 43.05 25.98 12.08
N GLY A 847 42.93 24.93 11.27
CA GLY A 847 44.06 24.10 10.87
C GLY A 847 43.73 22.62 10.83
N LYS A 848 44.59 21.76 11.38
CA LYS A 848 44.32 20.33 11.48
C LYS A 848 44.61 19.80 12.87
N VAL A 849 43.95 18.68 13.20
CA VAL A 849 44.23 17.87 14.40
C VAL A 849 44.67 16.50 13.93
N ILE A 850 45.86 16.05 14.34
CA ILE A 850 46.29 14.65 14.19
C ILE A 850 46.01 13.96 15.51
N TRP A 851 45.19 12.93 15.47
CA TRP A 851 44.80 12.17 16.65
C TRP A 851 45.33 10.73 16.59
N ALA A 852 45.54 10.14 17.74
CA ALA A 852 46.01 8.76 17.91
C ALA A 852 45.38 8.16 19.15
N GLU A 853 44.87 6.93 19.05
CA GLU A 853 44.19 6.21 20.12
C GLU A 853 44.96 4.97 20.52
N LEU A 854 45.23 4.82 21.83
CA LEU A 854 45.81 3.62 22.44
C LEU A 854 44.76 2.92 23.31
N ALA A 855 44.73 1.58 23.25
CA ALA A 855 43.94 0.79 24.18
C ALA A 855 44.35 1.05 25.63
N LEU A 856 43.39 1.21 26.51
CA LEU A 856 43.63 1.19 27.93
C LEU A 856 43.85 -0.25 28.42
N PRO A 857 44.78 -0.47 29.37
CA PRO A 857 44.91 -1.76 29.99
C PRO A 857 43.60 -2.17 30.63
N LYS A 858 43.18 -3.42 30.42
CA LYS A 858 41.97 -3.95 31.07
C LYS A 858 42.19 -3.90 32.58
N SER A 859 41.35 -3.15 33.28
CA SER A 859 41.33 -3.20 34.74
C SER A 859 40.99 -4.62 35.19
N ASP A 860 41.82 -5.21 36.01
CA ASP A 860 41.65 -6.56 36.61
C ASP A 860 40.48 -6.60 37.65
N GLU A 861 39.30 -6.07 37.31
CA GLU A 861 38.12 -6.08 38.19
C GLU A 861 37.26 -7.36 38.06
N SER A 862 37.82 -8.48 37.58
CA SER A 862 37.05 -9.73 37.46
C SER A 862 37.59 -10.93 38.26
N VAL A 863 38.28 -10.74 39.37
CA VAL A 863 38.78 -11.86 40.22
C VAL A 863 38.27 -11.83 41.69
N GLU A 864 37.29 -10.98 42.04
CA GLU A 864 36.66 -11.09 43.38
C GLU A 864 35.13 -11.34 43.20
N GLY A 865 34.73 -12.57 42.90
CA GLY A 865 33.32 -12.94 42.78
C GLY A 865 33.04 -14.42 42.57
N ALA A 866 33.98 -15.31 42.92
CA ALA A 866 33.69 -16.74 42.94
C ALA A 866 34.36 -17.37 44.19
N GLY A 867 33.76 -17.17 45.33
CA GLY A 867 34.01 -17.85 46.57
C GLY A 867 32.66 -18.36 47.14
#